data_497cf75a758ba98de18c26a0a9c90437
#
_entry.id   497cf75a758ba98de18c26a0a9c90437
#
_cell.length_a   1.000
_cell.length_b   1.000
_cell.length_c   1.000
_cell.angle_alpha   90.00
_cell.angle_beta   90.00
_cell.angle_gamma   90.00
#
_symmetry.space_group_name_H-M   'P 1'
#
loop_
_entity.id
_entity.type
_entity.pdbx_description
1 polymer ?
#
loop_
_entity_poly.entity_id
_entity_poly.type
_entity_poly.pdbx_seq_one_letter_code
_entity_poly.pdbx_strand_id
1 'polypeptide(L)'
;MAVTSSTGAGASEGQIAGWLTPAEFRIIETVCDTFFPSLEPPRGSSEVEAAYYRRKASDLHVGMLLAESLANENAEAQAEFRQLLGLMGKPMTGLLLAGRAKPFIALNQEQREKYLLAMANSPLAALRQGYQALKRLAGFIFYSVPNAEGVNPNWEALDYSAPTPPPSNAPRPITPYKISGNTTLEADAVVIGSGAGGGVVAGELALAGKSVVVLEKGGYNNEADFTLQEAEAMPELYLKRGTLTSKDLGVIVLVGSTLGGGTVVNWMTSFRTPPDILEEWALVSGLKDFTDAALQDSFAAVEQRINVNLENSAHNRQNQLLVDGCTALGYHSEVIRRNAVGCEQRCGTCGFGCRYGAKQSTLKTYLQDAFDHGAHIIVRCNADKILVENGKAVGVRATVTDAETGKTYSVTVHARTVIVAAGAINSPAILLRSGLENKHIGQHLKFHPTTTIAGIYPEKVYSWKGVMQSAYSDEFAHLEDNYGYKLEVPPAHPGLLGLATPWYGAREYREQMLKAPYLATFIVLTRDKGEGSISVDRYGEPVIDYAVCVYDRNHLLHGLRQAARAHFAAGATAVLSLHNKRTRLDKPDGGSISEQEFRVFDRKLERHGMEANRVMMFTAHQMGTCRMGADPTRSVTDANGQVHGVKGLFVCDGSLFPASSGVNPMLSIMGLAHKVSQYIKTVV
;
A
#
# COMPACT_ATOMS: atom_id res chain seq x y z
N MET A 1 2.02 10.65 16.82
CA MET A 1 1.83 10.20 18.23
C MET A 1 1.87 8.70 18.18
N ALA A 2 2.87 8.08 18.79
CA ALA A 2 2.87 6.67 19.03
C ALA A 2 1.55 6.31 19.74
N VAL A 3 0.95 5.16 19.40
CA VAL A 3 -0.01 4.52 20.30
C VAL A 3 0.83 4.09 21.50
N THR A 4 1.09 5.04 22.38
CA THR A 4 1.64 4.72 23.69
C THR A 4 0.56 3.91 24.37
N SER A 5 0.85 2.66 24.67
CA SER A 5 0.14 1.82 25.61
C SER A 5 0.11 2.50 26.96
N SER A 6 -0.78 3.48 27.12
CA SER A 6 -1.16 3.94 28.45
C SER A 6 -2.13 2.91 29.02
N THR A 7 -1.57 1.84 29.58
CA THR A 7 -2.24 0.99 30.54
C THR A 7 -2.51 1.82 31.78
N GLY A 8 -3.64 2.49 31.78
CA GLY A 8 -4.20 3.14 32.94
C GLY A 8 -5.69 2.88 32.92
N ALA A 9 -6.16 2.08 33.85
CA ALA A 9 -7.57 1.89 34.11
C ALA A 9 -8.29 3.23 34.20
N GLY A 10 -9.39 3.44 33.45
CA GLY A 10 -10.35 4.50 33.68
C GLY A 10 -10.19 5.77 32.88
N ALA A 11 -9.97 5.70 31.54
CA ALA A 11 -10.48 6.79 30.72
C ALA A 11 -12.00 6.67 30.70
N SER A 12 -12.66 7.63 31.39
CA SER A 12 -14.10 7.71 31.39
C SER A 12 -14.63 7.84 29.97
N GLU A 13 -15.80 7.24 29.66
CA GLU A 13 -16.53 7.36 28.40
C GLU A 13 -16.64 8.80 27.83
N GLY A 14 -16.29 9.80 28.62
CA GLY A 14 -16.28 11.22 28.27
C GLY A 14 -15.01 11.73 27.55
N GLN A 15 -13.94 10.92 27.42
CA GLN A 15 -12.71 11.30 26.69
C GLN A 15 -12.61 10.70 25.28
N ILE A 16 -13.60 9.93 24.87
CA ILE A 16 -13.60 9.25 23.58
C ILE A 16 -13.82 10.26 22.47
N ALA A 17 -12.74 10.50 21.73
CA ALA A 17 -12.69 11.24 20.46
C ALA A 17 -13.79 12.32 20.35
N GLY A 18 -13.54 13.54 20.80
CA GLY A 18 -14.50 14.65 20.91
C GLY A 18 -15.24 15.06 19.62
N TRP A 19 -15.14 14.23 18.56
CA TRP A 19 -15.83 14.39 17.29
C TRP A 19 -17.10 13.51 17.14
N LEU A 20 -17.30 12.47 18.01
CA LEU A 20 -18.46 11.58 18.04
C LEU A 20 -19.35 11.85 19.24
N THR A 21 -20.65 11.71 19.06
CA THR A 21 -21.59 11.65 20.16
C THR A 21 -21.55 10.26 20.83
N PRO A 22 -21.95 10.13 22.12
CA PRO A 22 -22.05 8.81 22.78
C PRO A 22 -22.97 7.82 22.04
N ALA A 23 -23.99 8.31 21.35
CA ALA A 23 -24.90 7.48 20.56
C ALA A 23 -24.22 6.94 19.30
N GLU A 24 -23.46 7.76 18.58
CA GLU A 24 -22.66 7.37 17.42
C GLU A 24 -21.57 6.36 17.81
N PHE A 25 -20.90 6.59 18.92
CA PHE A 25 -19.87 5.67 19.41
C PHE A 25 -20.46 4.29 19.77
N ARG A 26 -21.61 4.23 20.43
CA ARG A 26 -22.31 2.95 20.70
C ARG A 26 -22.66 2.18 19.42
N ILE A 27 -22.95 2.87 18.31
CA ILE A 27 -23.17 2.21 17.03
C ILE A 27 -21.88 1.56 16.56
N ILE A 28 -20.73 2.24 16.64
CA ILE A 28 -19.41 1.70 16.26
C ILE A 28 -19.08 0.46 17.09
N GLU A 29 -19.20 0.51 18.42
CA GLU A 29 -18.96 -0.65 19.29
C GLU A 29 -19.87 -1.82 18.92
N THR A 30 -21.17 -1.55 18.70
CA THR A 30 -22.13 -2.59 18.31
C THR A 30 -21.79 -3.20 16.95
N VAL A 31 -21.30 -2.41 16.01
CA VAL A 31 -20.83 -2.90 14.70
C VAL A 31 -19.61 -3.79 14.87
N CYS A 32 -18.62 -3.36 15.65
CA CYS A 32 -17.41 -4.15 15.91
C CYS A 32 -17.75 -5.47 16.63
N ASP A 33 -18.60 -5.44 17.64
CA ASP A 33 -19.08 -6.64 18.33
C ASP A 33 -19.99 -7.52 17.43
N THR A 34 -20.58 -6.96 16.37
CA THR A 34 -21.29 -7.76 15.37
C THR A 34 -20.32 -8.50 14.45
N PHE A 35 -19.22 -7.85 14.03
CA PHE A 35 -18.16 -8.53 13.29
C PHE A 35 -17.46 -9.60 14.12
N PHE A 36 -17.22 -9.33 15.40
CA PHE A 36 -16.49 -10.18 16.34
C PHE A 36 -17.25 -10.38 17.65
N PRO A 37 -18.39 -11.11 17.63
CA PRO A 37 -19.13 -11.43 18.85
C PRO A 37 -18.45 -12.53 19.65
N SER A 38 -18.88 -12.72 20.89
CA SER A 38 -18.63 -13.96 21.61
C SER A 38 -19.44 -15.09 20.98
N LEU A 39 -18.76 -16.17 20.60
CA LEU A 39 -19.37 -17.36 19.99
C LEU A 39 -19.13 -18.60 20.85
N GLU A 40 -20.09 -19.52 20.86
CA GLU A 40 -19.87 -20.84 21.43
C GLU A 40 -18.81 -21.58 20.59
N PRO A 41 -17.72 -22.07 21.21
CA PRO A 41 -16.69 -22.81 20.52
C PRO A 41 -17.23 -24.13 19.97
N PRO A 42 -16.71 -24.67 18.87
CA PRO A 42 -17.02 -26.04 18.42
C PRO A 42 -16.71 -27.08 19.50
N ARG A 43 -17.44 -28.19 19.50
CA ARG A 43 -17.17 -29.31 20.42
C ARG A 43 -15.76 -29.84 20.16
N GLY A 44 -14.98 -30.01 21.23
CA GLY A 44 -13.60 -30.52 21.15
C GLY A 44 -12.55 -29.45 20.85
N SER A 45 -12.93 -28.16 20.82
CA SER A 45 -11.96 -27.06 20.75
C SER A 45 -10.99 -27.11 21.92
N SER A 46 -9.72 -26.80 21.67
CA SER A 46 -8.72 -26.53 22.71
C SER A 46 -9.10 -25.29 23.54
N GLU A 47 -8.46 -25.10 24.70
CA GLU A 47 -8.68 -23.90 25.52
C GLU A 47 -8.35 -22.62 24.75
N VAL A 48 -7.29 -22.63 23.97
CA VAL A 48 -6.86 -21.51 23.12
C VAL A 48 -7.92 -21.18 22.07
N GLU A 49 -8.41 -22.17 21.36
CA GLU A 49 -9.49 -21.98 20.37
C GLU A 49 -10.80 -21.54 21.05
N ALA A 50 -11.13 -22.11 22.20
CA ALA A 50 -12.31 -21.70 22.94
C ALA A 50 -12.24 -20.24 23.41
N ALA A 51 -11.09 -19.78 23.90
CA ALA A 51 -10.84 -18.39 24.24
C ALA A 51 -10.95 -17.48 23.00
N TYR A 52 -10.41 -17.91 21.87
CA TYR A 52 -10.50 -17.19 20.58
C TYR A 52 -11.96 -17.00 20.14
N TYR A 53 -12.81 -18.06 20.19
CA TYR A 53 -14.22 -17.94 19.81
C TYR A 53 -15.02 -17.03 20.74
N ARG A 54 -14.73 -17.03 22.06
CA ARG A 54 -15.45 -16.22 23.04
C ARG A 54 -15.05 -14.75 23.07
N ARG A 55 -13.89 -14.39 22.54
CA ARG A 55 -13.34 -13.01 22.55
C ARG A 55 -14.18 -12.10 21.68
N LYS A 56 -14.64 -10.98 22.20
CA LYS A 56 -15.38 -9.95 21.47
C LYS A 56 -14.44 -8.86 20.96
N ALA A 57 -14.96 -8.03 20.05
CA ALA A 57 -14.25 -6.81 19.64
C ALA A 57 -14.07 -5.84 20.80
N SER A 58 -15.07 -5.71 21.67
CA SER A 58 -15.02 -4.85 22.86
C SER A 58 -13.97 -5.28 23.89
N ASP A 59 -13.62 -6.57 23.98
CA ASP A 59 -12.55 -7.07 24.84
C ASP A 59 -11.15 -6.55 24.42
N LEU A 60 -11.01 -6.15 23.15
CA LEU A 60 -9.79 -5.56 22.57
C LEU A 60 -9.95 -4.09 22.22
N HIS A 61 -10.96 -3.42 22.73
CA HIS A 61 -11.22 -1.99 22.51
C HIS A 61 -11.28 -1.60 21.01
N VAL A 62 -11.69 -2.52 20.13
CA VAL A 62 -11.66 -2.32 18.65
C VAL A 62 -12.48 -1.11 18.24
N GLY A 63 -13.66 -0.90 18.83
CA GLY A 63 -14.51 0.26 18.55
C GLY A 63 -13.85 1.60 18.89
N MET A 64 -13.15 1.66 20.03
CA MET A 64 -12.40 2.85 20.46
C MET A 64 -11.24 3.14 19.51
N LEU A 65 -10.40 2.15 19.22
CA LEU A 65 -9.25 2.30 18.33
C LEU A 65 -9.67 2.67 16.89
N LEU A 66 -10.82 2.15 16.43
CA LEU A 66 -11.43 2.53 15.16
C LEU A 66 -11.85 4.01 15.17
N ALA A 67 -12.52 4.47 16.23
CA ALA A 67 -12.92 5.87 16.36
C ALA A 67 -11.71 6.82 16.42
N GLU A 68 -10.65 6.44 17.16
CA GLU A 68 -9.39 7.19 17.22
C GLU A 68 -8.66 7.25 15.86
N SER A 69 -8.69 6.15 15.11
CA SER A 69 -8.11 6.13 13.77
C SER A 69 -8.80 7.13 12.84
N LEU A 70 -10.13 7.18 12.87
CA LEU A 70 -10.95 8.11 12.09
C LEU A 70 -10.89 9.56 12.58
N ALA A 71 -10.55 9.80 13.84
CA ALA A 71 -10.33 11.16 14.35
C ALA A 71 -9.15 11.88 13.66
N ASN A 72 -8.25 11.14 13.01
CA ASN A 72 -7.13 11.70 12.25
C ASN A 72 -7.50 12.07 10.79
N GLU A 73 -8.70 11.72 10.34
CA GLU A 73 -9.20 12.11 9.02
C GLU A 73 -9.69 13.57 9.02
N ASN A 74 -9.81 14.17 7.82
CA ASN A 74 -10.32 15.52 7.70
C ASN A 74 -11.81 15.63 8.08
N ALA A 75 -12.27 16.87 8.36
CA ALA A 75 -13.63 17.12 8.82
C ALA A 75 -14.74 16.64 7.85
N GLU A 76 -14.44 16.55 6.55
CA GLU A 76 -15.39 16.08 5.53
C GLU A 76 -15.58 14.56 5.62
N ALA A 77 -14.49 13.79 5.68
CA ALA A 77 -14.52 12.35 5.89
C ALA A 77 -15.19 11.97 7.22
N GLN A 78 -14.90 12.73 8.29
CA GLN A 78 -15.58 12.57 9.59
C GLN A 78 -17.09 12.83 9.48
N ALA A 79 -17.49 13.86 8.74
CA ALA A 79 -18.90 14.19 8.54
C ALA A 79 -19.64 13.11 7.73
N GLU A 80 -19.01 12.59 6.67
CA GLU A 80 -19.56 11.47 5.88
C GLU A 80 -19.72 10.21 6.73
N PHE A 81 -18.73 9.89 7.55
CA PHE A 81 -18.80 8.74 8.45
C PHE A 81 -19.91 8.90 9.49
N ARG A 82 -20.07 10.09 10.07
CA ARG A 82 -21.20 10.39 10.98
C ARG A 82 -22.57 10.28 10.29
N GLN A 83 -22.67 10.64 9.01
CA GLN A 83 -23.89 10.42 8.23
C GLN A 83 -24.22 8.92 8.12
N LEU A 84 -23.22 8.08 7.85
CA LEU A 84 -23.39 6.62 7.84
C LEU A 84 -23.92 6.11 9.20
N LEU A 85 -23.33 6.53 10.31
CA LEU A 85 -23.78 6.17 11.66
C LEU A 85 -25.20 6.66 11.92
N GLY A 86 -25.52 7.89 11.49
CA GLY A 86 -26.88 8.45 11.57
C GLY A 86 -27.91 7.62 10.78
N LEU A 87 -27.55 7.10 9.63
CA LEU A 87 -28.40 6.17 8.86
C LEU A 87 -28.60 4.84 9.61
N MET A 88 -27.55 4.27 10.22
CA MET A 88 -27.66 3.04 10.99
C MET A 88 -28.51 3.19 12.25
N GLY A 89 -28.61 4.40 12.80
CA GLY A 89 -29.48 4.77 13.92
C GLY A 89 -30.98 4.84 13.56
N LYS A 90 -31.37 4.78 12.28
CA LYS A 90 -32.76 4.93 11.86
C LYS A 90 -33.49 3.58 11.75
N PRO A 91 -34.75 3.45 12.28
CA PRO A 91 -35.54 2.22 12.14
C PRO A 91 -35.82 1.84 10.67
N MET A 92 -35.95 2.81 9.77
CA MET A 92 -36.21 2.58 8.35
C MET A 92 -35.07 1.81 7.66
N THR A 93 -33.81 2.12 7.99
CA THR A 93 -32.67 1.38 7.43
C THR A 93 -32.62 -0.06 7.97
N GLY A 94 -33.02 -0.27 9.22
CA GLY A 94 -33.20 -1.61 9.78
C GLY A 94 -34.29 -2.41 9.06
N LEU A 95 -35.40 -1.76 8.69
CA LEU A 95 -36.45 -2.39 7.87
C LEU A 95 -35.90 -2.80 6.50
N LEU A 96 -35.21 -1.91 5.81
CA LEU A 96 -34.68 -2.15 4.46
C LEU A 96 -33.57 -3.21 4.41
N LEU A 97 -32.65 -3.20 5.38
CA LEU A 97 -31.44 -4.04 5.34
C LEU A 97 -31.56 -5.34 6.16
N ALA A 98 -32.35 -5.34 7.25
CA ALA A 98 -32.54 -6.50 8.10
C ALA A 98 -34.00 -7.05 8.11
N GLY A 99 -34.93 -6.33 7.49
CA GLY A 99 -36.37 -6.67 7.53
C GLY A 99 -37.04 -6.39 8.88
N ARG A 100 -36.48 -5.45 9.67
CA ARG A 100 -37.00 -5.09 10.99
C ARG A 100 -36.95 -3.57 11.18
N ALA A 101 -38.09 -2.95 11.50
CA ALA A 101 -38.19 -1.51 11.75
C ALA A 101 -37.58 -1.11 13.12
N LYS A 102 -36.28 -1.34 13.27
CA LYS A 102 -35.49 -1.03 14.48
C LYS A 102 -34.15 -0.42 14.09
N PRO A 103 -33.57 0.51 14.89
CA PRO A 103 -32.20 0.95 14.68
C PRO A 103 -31.21 -0.21 14.86
N PHE A 104 -30.03 -0.13 14.25
CA PHE A 104 -29.02 -1.19 14.24
C PHE A 104 -28.70 -1.74 15.66
N ILE A 105 -28.53 -0.86 16.64
CA ILE A 105 -28.23 -1.24 18.03
C ILE A 105 -29.34 -2.07 18.71
N ALA A 106 -30.58 -1.95 18.26
CA ALA A 106 -31.74 -2.67 18.84
C ALA A 106 -32.05 -3.99 18.10
N LEU A 107 -31.25 -4.37 17.10
CA LEU A 107 -31.32 -5.66 16.40
C LEU A 107 -30.56 -6.72 17.21
N ASN A 108 -30.95 -8.00 17.07
CA ASN A 108 -30.16 -9.10 17.61
C ASN A 108 -28.98 -9.45 16.66
N GLN A 109 -28.08 -10.34 17.08
CA GLN A 109 -26.85 -10.68 16.32
C GLN A 109 -27.16 -11.11 14.89
N GLU A 110 -28.07 -12.05 14.67
CA GLU A 110 -28.43 -12.56 13.35
C GLU A 110 -28.97 -11.43 12.43
N GLN A 111 -29.81 -10.55 12.98
CA GLN A 111 -30.37 -9.42 12.25
C GLN A 111 -29.29 -8.37 11.91
N ARG A 112 -28.32 -8.14 12.81
CA ARG A 112 -27.18 -7.27 12.55
C ARG A 112 -26.26 -7.83 11.48
N GLU A 113 -25.97 -9.12 11.50
CA GLU A 113 -25.21 -9.79 10.44
C GLU A 113 -25.91 -9.67 9.09
N LYS A 114 -27.22 -9.92 9.04
CA LYS A 114 -28.03 -9.71 7.83
C LYS A 114 -27.96 -8.26 7.33
N TYR A 115 -28.03 -7.29 8.26
CA TYR A 115 -27.91 -5.86 7.92
C TYR A 115 -26.56 -5.56 7.27
N LEU A 116 -25.44 -5.98 7.87
CA LEU A 116 -24.10 -5.73 7.35
C LEU A 116 -23.84 -6.46 6.03
N LEU A 117 -24.33 -7.69 5.87
CA LEU A 117 -24.25 -8.43 4.59
C LEU A 117 -25.09 -7.78 3.49
N ALA A 118 -26.25 -7.21 3.84
CA ALA A 118 -27.05 -6.42 2.89
C ALA A 118 -26.33 -5.15 2.44
N MET A 119 -25.62 -4.46 3.34
CA MET A 119 -24.75 -3.33 2.95
C MET A 119 -23.64 -3.80 2.02
N ALA A 120 -22.90 -4.88 2.39
CA ALA A 120 -21.78 -5.43 1.62
C ALA A 120 -22.15 -5.78 0.17
N ASN A 121 -23.38 -6.25 -0.04
CA ASN A 121 -23.88 -6.77 -1.31
C ASN A 121 -24.88 -5.81 -2.01
N SER A 122 -25.05 -4.61 -1.47
CA SER A 122 -26.01 -3.62 -2.01
C SER A 122 -25.67 -3.21 -3.45
N PRO A 123 -26.67 -2.97 -4.30
CA PRO A 123 -26.46 -2.28 -5.58
C PRO A 123 -25.94 -0.85 -5.40
N LEU A 124 -26.26 -0.19 -4.27
CA LEU A 124 -25.82 1.17 -3.95
C LEU A 124 -24.35 1.18 -3.50
N ALA A 125 -23.51 1.89 -4.24
CA ALA A 125 -22.07 1.99 -3.95
C ALA A 125 -21.81 2.53 -2.53
N ALA A 126 -22.51 3.57 -2.08
CA ALA A 126 -22.33 4.18 -0.77
C ALA A 126 -22.51 3.19 0.39
N LEU A 127 -23.46 2.24 0.30
CA LEU A 127 -23.62 1.20 1.32
C LEU A 127 -22.46 0.22 1.33
N ARG A 128 -21.92 -0.16 0.15
CA ARG A 128 -20.73 -1.01 0.07
C ARG A 128 -19.49 -0.29 0.61
N GLN A 129 -19.34 1.00 0.31
CA GLN A 129 -18.27 1.85 0.87
C GLN A 129 -18.33 1.89 2.39
N GLY A 130 -19.49 2.20 2.96
CA GLY A 130 -19.67 2.23 4.41
C GLY A 130 -19.39 0.89 5.09
N TYR A 131 -19.82 -0.21 4.48
CA TYR A 131 -19.48 -1.54 4.96
C TYR A 131 -17.96 -1.79 4.95
N GLN A 132 -17.27 -1.46 3.86
CA GLN A 132 -15.83 -1.70 3.73
C GLN A 132 -15.02 -0.83 4.70
N ALA A 133 -15.39 0.42 4.90
CA ALA A 133 -14.73 1.29 5.87
C ALA A 133 -14.75 0.68 7.28
N LEU A 134 -15.91 0.18 7.71
CA LEU A 134 -16.07 -0.47 9.02
C LEU A 134 -15.33 -1.81 9.11
N LYS A 135 -15.57 -2.70 8.13
CA LYS A 135 -15.05 -4.08 8.16
C LYS A 135 -13.53 -4.14 8.07
N ARG A 136 -12.93 -3.37 7.16
CA ARG A 136 -11.48 -3.37 6.93
C ARG A 136 -10.71 -2.97 8.19
N LEU A 137 -11.11 -1.84 8.77
CA LEU A 137 -10.43 -1.29 9.93
C LEU A 137 -10.69 -2.15 11.18
N ALA A 138 -11.93 -2.59 11.42
CA ALA A 138 -12.23 -3.48 12.53
C ALA A 138 -11.47 -4.81 12.43
N GLY A 139 -11.37 -5.40 11.23
CA GLY A 139 -10.63 -6.64 11.00
C GLY A 139 -9.13 -6.47 11.21
N PHE A 140 -8.55 -5.38 10.70
CA PHE A 140 -7.14 -5.07 10.93
C PHE A 140 -6.83 -4.92 12.42
N ILE A 141 -7.56 -4.06 13.13
CA ILE A 141 -7.35 -3.80 14.56
C ILE A 141 -7.49 -5.07 15.39
N PHE A 142 -8.56 -5.84 15.17
CA PHE A 142 -8.84 -7.04 15.96
C PHE A 142 -7.71 -8.08 15.91
N TYR A 143 -6.99 -8.18 14.77
CA TYR A 143 -5.94 -9.18 14.58
C TYR A 143 -4.50 -8.63 14.65
N SER A 144 -4.30 -7.31 14.63
CA SER A 144 -2.95 -6.75 14.64
C SER A 144 -2.56 -6.05 15.92
N VAL A 145 -3.51 -5.41 16.64
CA VAL A 145 -3.16 -4.57 17.78
C VAL A 145 -2.80 -5.44 18.99
N PRO A 146 -1.56 -5.29 19.54
CA PRO A 146 -1.15 -6.02 20.72
C PRO A 146 -1.79 -5.44 22.00
N ASN A 147 -1.85 -6.27 23.03
CA ASN A 147 -2.17 -5.87 24.39
C ASN A 147 -0.95 -5.21 25.09
N ALA A 148 -1.06 -4.96 26.40
CA ALA A 148 0.01 -4.36 27.19
C ALA A 148 1.32 -5.18 27.23
N GLU A 149 1.20 -6.49 27.07
CA GLU A 149 2.32 -7.43 27.02
C GLU A 149 2.99 -7.50 25.62
N GLY A 150 2.51 -6.72 24.65
CA GLY A 150 3.03 -6.69 23.29
C GLY A 150 2.53 -7.84 22.41
N VAL A 151 1.49 -8.57 22.82
CA VAL A 151 0.94 -9.75 22.14
C VAL A 151 -0.54 -9.55 21.86
N ASN A 152 -0.98 -9.81 20.62
CA ASN A 152 -2.41 -9.88 20.35
C ASN A 152 -2.95 -11.25 20.80
N PRO A 153 -3.99 -11.30 21.65
CA PRO A 153 -4.49 -12.55 22.20
C PRO A 153 -5.06 -13.54 21.17
N ASN A 154 -5.27 -13.12 19.91
CA ASN A 154 -5.71 -14.01 18.83
C ASN A 154 -4.55 -14.76 18.17
N TRP A 155 -3.30 -14.28 18.33
CA TRP A 155 -2.15 -14.82 17.58
C TRP A 155 -1.87 -16.30 17.90
N GLU A 156 -2.02 -16.69 19.15
CA GLU A 156 -1.80 -18.08 19.56
C GLU A 156 -2.76 -19.04 18.83
N ALA A 157 -4.04 -18.68 18.72
CA ALA A 157 -5.04 -19.50 17.99
C ALA A 157 -4.75 -19.54 16.47
N LEU A 158 -4.11 -18.52 15.92
CA LEU A 158 -3.67 -18.46 14.53
C LEU A 158 -2.30 -19.11 14.30
N ASP A 159 -1.69 -19.71 15.33
CA ASP A 159 -0.30 -20.21 15.28
C ASP A 159 0.68 -19.16 14.75
N TYR A 160 0.42 -17.89 15.08
CA TYR A 160 1.24 -16.76 14.71
C TYR A 160 2.13 -16.35 15.87
N SER A 161 3.43 -16.41 15.66
CA SER A 161 4.41 -15.83 16.56
C SER A 161 4.83 -14.49 15.96
N ALA A 162 4.51 -13.39 16.65
CA ALA A 162 5.00 -12.09 16.25
C ALA A 162 6.53 -12.13 16.18
N PRO A 163 7.12 -11.53 15.15
CA PRO A 163 8.57 -11.39 15.13
C PRO A 163 9.02 -10.58 16.34
N THR A 164 9.90 -11.14 17.15
CA THR A 164 10.57 -10.38 18.21
C THR A 164 11.78 -9.72 17.57
N PRO A 165 11.82 -8.39 17.43
CA PRO A 165 12.97 -7.74 16.86
C PRO A 165 14.19 -8.00 17.77
N PRO A 166 15.35 -8.36 17.21
CA PRO A 166 16.57 -8.47 18.01
C PRO A 166 16.87 -7.10 18.63
N PRO A 167 17.49 -7.06 19.82
CA PRO A 167 18.03 -5.82 20.35
C PRO A 167 18.88 -5.13 19.27
N SER A 168 18.65 -3.85 19.05
CA SER A 168 19.40 -3.12 18.05
C SER A 168 20.09 -1.93 18.67
N ASN A 169 21.41 -1.98 18.68
CA ASN A 169 22.27 -0.83 18.88
C ASN A 169 22.68 -0.23 17.52
N ALA A 170 21.86 -0.42 16.49
CA ALA A 170 22.16 0.08 15.16
C ALA A 170 22.43 1.59 15.23
N PRO A 171 23.54 2.06 14.66
CA PRO A 171 23.82 3.48 14.62
C PRO A 171 22.77 4.21 13.79
N ARG A 172 22.57 5.48 14.11
CA ARG A 172 21.79 6.40 13.27
C ARG A 172 22.76 7.23 12.43
N PRO A 173 23.22 6.72 11.27
CA PRO A 173 24.29 7.35 10.52
C PRO A 173 23.86 8.69 9.91
N ILE A 174 22.58 8.88 9.63
CA ILE A 174 22.03 10.16 9.17
C ILE A 174 21.54 10.94 10.40
N THR A 175 22.00 12.18 10.53
CA THR A 175 21.46 13.14 11.51
C THR A 175 20.58 14.14 10.76
N PRO A 176 19.24 14.07 10.86
CA PRO A 176 18.37 15.04 10.22
C PRO A 176 18.69 16.48 10.66
N TYR A 177 18.62 17.40 9.71
CA TYR A 177 18.83 18.82 9.98
C TYR A 177 17.68 19.35 10.84
N LYS A 178 18.01 19.81 12.06
CA LYS A 178 17.01 20.23 13.06
C LYS A 178 16.53 21.64 12.78
N ILE A 179 15.22 21.82 12.69
CA ILE A 179 14.54 23.11 12.58
C ILE A 179 13.89 23.43 13.94
N SER A 180 14.28 24.53 14.55
CA SER A 180 13.78 24.98 15.87
C SER A 180 13.05 26.32 15.83
N GLY A 181 12.82 26.88 14.64
CA GLY A 181 12.12 28.13 14.39
C GLY A 181 11.88 28.34 12.91
N ASN A 182 11.15 29.39 12.53
CA ASN A 182 11.01 29.75 11.11
C ASN A 182 12.38 30.00 10.50
N THR A 183 12.68 29.30 9.40
CA THR A 183 14.04 29.20 8.84
C THR A 183 14.01 29.42 7.32
N THR A 184 15.03 30.15 6.83
CA THR A 184 15.31 30.24 5.41
C THR A 184 16.67 29.63 5.12
N LEU A 185 16.73 28.79 4.09
CA LEU A 185 17.93 28.08 3.63
C LEU A 185 18.21 28.44 2.16
N GLU A 186 19.48 28.39 1.79
CA GLU A 186 19.95 28.52 0.41
C GLU A 186 20.61 27.21 -0.02
N ALA A 187 20.34 26.75 -1.24
CA ALA A 187 20.97 25.57 -1.81
C ALA A 187 21.03 25.65 -3.35
N ASP A 188 21.90 24.84 -3.96
CA ASP A 188 21.88 24.66 -5.43
C ASP A 188 20.61 23.96 -5.87
N ALA A 189 20.20 22.94 -5.09
CA ALA A 189 19.02 22.14 -5.37
C ALA A 189 18.20 21.81 -4.11
N VAL A 190 16.88 21.79 -4.25
CA VAL A 190 15.96 21.26 -3.24
C VAL A 190 15.18 20.08 -3.81
N VAL A 191 15.19 18.94 -3.09
CA VAL A 191 14.52 17.70 -3.47
C VAL A 191 13.33 17.49 -2.53
N ILE A 192 12.13 17.41 -3.09
CA ILE A 192 10.88 17.18 -2.35
C ILE A 192 10.54 15.69 -2.41
N GLY A 193 10.73 14.99 -1.29
CA GLY A 193 10.57 13.55 -1.15
C GLY A 193 11.89 12.79 -1.27
N SER A 194 12.06 11.77 -0.46
CA SER A 194 13.28 10.97 -0.31
C SER A 194 13.15 9.53 -0.84
N GLY A 195 12.05 9.22 -1.51
CA GLY A 195 11.75 7.87 -2.03
C GLY A 195 12.70 7.40 -3.13
N ALA A 196 12.25 6.44 -3.95
CA ALA A 196 13.05 5.81 -4.98
C ALA A 196 13.71 6.82 -5.95
N GLY A 197 12.97 7.83 -6.41
CA GLY A 197 13.53 8.85 -7.30
C GLY A 197 14.32 9.92 -6.57
N GLY A 198 13.72 10.52 -5.52
CA GLY A 198 14.33 11.64 -4.79
C GLY A 198 15.62 11.28 -4.09
N GLY A 199 15.72 10.07 -3.52
CA GLY A 199 16.96 9.58 -2.92
C GLY A 199 18.08 9.51 -3.97
N VAL A 200 17.81 8.93 -5.15
CA VAL A 200 18.79 8.85 -6.24
C VAL A 200 19.29 10.24 -6.64
N VAL A 201 18.37 11.17 -6.92
CA VAL A 201 18.76 12.52 -7.34
C VAL A 201 19.56 13.24 -6.26
N ALA A 202 19.14 13.14 -5.00
CA ALA A 202 19.85 13.75 -3.88
C ALA A 202 21.29 13.23 -3.74
N GLY A 203 21.46 11.88 -3.81
CA GLY A 203 22.79 11.26 -3.77
C GLY A 203 23.67 11.69 -4.93
N GLU A 204 23.14 11.64 -6.15
CA GLU A 204 23.85 11.96 -7.37
C GLU A 204 24.30 13.44 -7.43
N LEU A 205 23.48 14.37 -6.97
CA LEU A 205 23.82 15.78 -6.92
C LEU A 205 24.84 16.10 -5.83
N ALA A 206 24.69 15.52 -4.64
CA ALA A 206 25.63 15.71 -3.55
C ALA A 206 27.03 15.14 -3.89
N LEU A 207 27.10 13.94 -4.48
CA LEU A 207 28.33 13.36 -5.02
C LEU A 207 29.00 14.23 -6.08
N ALA A 208 28.22 15.01 -6.85
CA ALA A 208 28.74 16.00 -7.79
C ALA A 208 29.15 17.34 -7.14
N GLY A 209 29.17 17.43 -5.80
CA GLY A 209 29.57 18.61 -5.05
C GLY A 209 28.55 19.74 -5.01
N LYS A 210 27.26 19.45 -5.31
CA LYS A 210 26.18 20.44 -5.21
C LYS A 210 25.63 20.49 -3.78
N SER A 211 25.28 21.69 -3.32
CA SER A 211 24.56 21.85 -2.06
C SER A 211 23.10 21.42 -2.25
N VAL A 212 22.65 20.44 -1.45
CA VAL A 212 21.33 19.83 -1.58
C VAL A 212 20.55 19.92 -0.27
N VAL A 213 19.28 20.31 -0.36
CA VAL A 213 18.31 20.18 0.74
C VAL A 213 17.26 19.16 0.35
N VAL A 214 17.03 18.15 1.20
CA VAL A 214 16.00 17.12 1.04
C VAL A 214 14.87 17.37 2.03
N LEU A 215 13.64 17.49 1.54
CA LEU A 215 12.43 17.67 2.34
C LEU A 215 11.60 16.38 2.34
N GLU A 216 11.53 15.68 3.48
CA GLU A 216 10.76 14.45 3.61
C GLU A 216 9.59 14.62 4.57
N LYS A 217 8.37 14.25 4.11
CA LYS A 217 7.13 14.36 4.89
C LYS A 217 7.09 13.39 6.08
N GLY A 218 7.64 12.20 5.91
CA GLY A 218 7.73 11.17 6.96
C GLY A 218 8.84 11.42 7.98
N GLY A 219 8.86 10.59 9.01
CA GLY A 219 9.91 10.57 10.02
C GLY A 219 11.18 9.86 9.55
N TYR A 220 12.23 9.92 10.36
CA TYR A 220 13.42 9.09 10.18
C TYR A 220 13.31 7.84 11.05
N ASN A 221 13.19 6.70 10.43
CA ASN A 221 13.16 5.38 11.04
C ASN A 221 14.24 4.51 10.40
N ASN A 222 15.01 3.80 11.22
CA ASN A 222 16.04 2.87 10.77
C ASN A 222 15.96 1.54 11.53
N GLU A 223 17.00 0.72 11.44
CA GLU A 223 17.10 -0.58 12.10
C GLU A 223 16.88 -0.54 13.63
N ALA A 224 17.12 0.60 14.27
CA ALA A 224 16.88 0.77 15.70
C ALA A 224 15.40 0.92 16.05
N ASP A 225 14.59 1.39 15.08
CA ASP A 225 13.18 1.78 15.31
C ASP A 225 12.17 0.76 14.80
N PHE A 226 12.52 -0.07 13.81
CA PHE A 226 11.58 -1.01 13.22
C PHE A 226 11.14 -2.08 14.21
N THR A 227 9.88 -2.07 14.59
CA THR A 227 9.28 -3.00 15.57
C THR A 227 8.86 -4.33 14.98
N LEU A 228 8.76 -4.41 13.66
CA LEU A 228 8.31 -5.57 12.88
C LEU A 228 6.85 -5.97 13.13
N GLN A 229 6.04 -5.11 13.75
CA GLN A 229 4.62 -5.33 14.02
C GLN A 229 3.74 -4.48 13.11
N GLU A 230 2.68 -5.07 12.54
CA GLU A 230 1.76 -4.38 11.60
C GLU A 230 1.12 -3.13 12.21
N ALA A 231 0.61 -3.26 13.44
CA ALA A 231 -0.11 -2.18 14.13
C ALA A 231 0.75 -0.94 14.40
N GLU A 232 2.07 -1.10 14.46
CA GLU A 232 3.02 -0.01 14.71
C GLU A 232 3.65 0.48 13.40
N ALA A 233 4.00 -0.45 12.49
CA ALA A 233 4.64 -0.11 11.23
C ALA A 233 3.70 0.64 10.28
N MET A 234 2.42 0.26 10.20
CA MET A 234 1.48 0.91 9.27
C MET A 234 1.28 2.40 9.61
N PRO A 235 1.02 2.82 10.85
CA PRO A 235 0.89 4.23 11.19
C PRO A 235 2.17 5.04 11.01
N GLU A 236 3.34 4.46 11.26
CA GLU A 236 4.61 5.18 11.29
C GLU A 236 5.28 5.27 9.91
N LEU A 237 5.16 4.23 9.09
CA LEU A 237 5.92 4.11 7.84
C LEU A 237 5.11 4.36 6.58
N TYR A 238 3.77 4.41 6.68
CA TYR A 238 2.89 4.55 5.51
C TYR A 238 2.10 5.85 5.51
N LEU A 239 1.87 6.39 4.32
CA LEU A 239 1.05 7.58 4.10
C LEU A 239 -0.39 7.34 4.60
N LYS A 240 -0.97 8.35 5.25
CA LYS A 240 -2.30 8.23 5.87
C LYS A 240 -2.41 7.00 6.80
N ARG A 241 -1.29 6.63 7.45
CA ARG A 241 -1.25 5.50 8.40
C ARG A 241 -1.65 4.15 7.78
N GLY A 242 -1.45 4.01 6.44
CA GLY A 242 -1.84 2.83 5.67
C GLY A 242 -3.33 2.75 5.30
N THR A 243 -4.11 3.81 5.52
CA THR A 243 -5.55 3.86 5.21
C THR A 243 -5.87 4.55 3.88
N LEU A 244 -4.86 4.95 3.10
CA LEU A 244 -5.07 5.64 1.83
C LEU A 244 -5.84 4.75 0.83
N THR A 245 -6.85 5.34 0.17
CA THR A 245 -7.69 4.65 -0.81
C THR A 245 -8.04 5.57 -1.98
N SER A 246 -8.58 4.99 -3.07
CA SER A 246 -9.36 5.77 -4.04
C SER A 246 -10.59 6.38 -3.37
N LYS A 247 -11.12 7.49 -3.93
CA LYS A 247 -12.24 8.25 -3.35
C LYS A 247 -13.52 7.41 -3.13
N ASP A 248 -13.66 6.33 -3.89
CA ASP A 248 -14.77 5.39 -3.78
C ASP A 248 -14.47 4.20 -2.84
N LEU A 249 -13.34 4.23 -2.12
CA LEU A 249 -12.80 3.13 -1.29
C LEU A 249 -12.62 1.81 -2.07
N GLY A 250 -12.58 1.86 -3.40
CA GLY A 250 -12.51 0.68 -4.28
C GLY A 250 -11.15 0.01 -4.26
N VAL A 251 -10.07 0.80 -4.16
CA VAL A 251 -8.69 0.34 -4.15
C VAL A 251 -7.95 0.87 -2.93
N ILE A 252 -7.31 -0.02 -2.17
CA ILE A 252 -6.39 0.36 -1.09
C ILE A 252 -5.03 0.68 -1.71
N VAL A 253 -4.47 1.84 -1.35
CA VAL A 253 -3.23 2.38 -1.94
C VAL A 253 -2.13 2.40 -0.90
N LEU A 254 -1.12 1.55 -1.05
CA LEU A 254 0.01 1.49 -0.14
C LEU A 254 1.15 2.40 -0.63
N VAL A 255 1.52 3.38 0.17
CA VAL A 255 2.56 4.37 -0.12
C VAL A 255 3.46 4.53 1.10
N GLY A 256 4.77 4.40 0.95
CA GLY A 256 5.71 4.67 2.04
C GLY A 256 5.80 6.16 2.36
N SER A 257 5.81 6.52 3.64
CA SER A 257 5.95 7.88 4.15
C SER A 257 6.92 7.90 5.34
N THR A 258 8.19 7.75 5.03
CA THR A 258 9.34 7.75 5.95
C THR A 258 10.57 8.16 5.16
N LEU A 259 11.66 8.56 5.79
CA LEU A 259 12.92 8.81 5.10
C LEU A 259 13.36 7.57 4.31
N GLY A 260 13.49 7.71 2.98
CA GLY A 260 13.65 6.62 2.02
C GLY A 260 12.34 6.15 1.36
N GLY A 261 11.19 6.67 1.79
CA GLY A 261 9.89 6.44 1.17
C GLY A 261 9.52 4.96 0.98
N GLY A 262 8.93 4.63 -0.15
CA GLY A 262 8.52 3.27 -0.50
C GLY A 262 9.65 2.25 -0.53
N THR A 263 10.92 2.66 -0.71
CA THR A 263 12.07 1.74 -0.72
C THR A 263 12.34 1.11 0.65
N VAL A 264 11.85 1.73 1.74
CA VAL A 264 11.98 1.19 3.11
C VAL A 264 10.95 0.10 3.39
N VAL A 265 9.75 0.21 2.82
CA VAL A 265 8.61 -0.68 3.12
C VAL A 265 8.29 -1.67 2.01
N ASN A 266 8.89 -1.57 0.84
CA ASN A 266 8.69 -2.52 -0.26
C ASN A 266 9.28 -3.91 0.06
N TRP A 267 9.01 -4.89 -0.82
CA TRP A 267 9.47 -6.27 -0.63
C TRP A 267 10.76 -6.60 -1.39
N MET A 268 11.48 -5.56 -1.83
CA MET A 268 12.77 -5.65 -2.52
C MET A 268 12.70 -6.23 -3.95
N THR A 269 11.53 -6.35 -4.54
CA THR A 269 11.38 -6.80 -5.93
C THR A 269 12.04 -5.80 -6.87
N SER A 270 12.99 -6.26 -7.69
CA SER A 270 13.85 -5.42 -8.52
C SER A 270 13.78 -5.85 -9.99
N PHE A 271 12.75 -5.36 -10.68
CA PHE A 271 12.57 -5.55 -12.12
C PHE A 271 12.92 -4.28 -12.90
N ARG A 272 13.62 -4.45 -14.03
CA ARG A 272 13.63 -3.41 -15.07
C ARG A 272 12.31 -3.45 -15.84
N THR A 273 11.82 -2.31 -16.29
CA THR A 273 10.73 -2.29 -17.28
C THR A 273 11.16 -3.09 -18.50
N PRO A 274 10.35 -4.06 -19.00
CA PRO A 274 10.67 -4.88 -20.16
C PRO A 274 10.93 -4.06 -21.43
N PRO A 275 11.78 -4.52 -22.35
CA PRO A 275 12.14 -3.78 -23.55
C PRO A 275 10.96 -3.39 -24.43
N ASP A 276 10.00 -4.28 -24.63
CA ASP A 276 8.77 -4.04 -25.40
C ASP A 276 7.89 -2.94 -24.79
N ILE A 277 7.87 -2.85 -23.45
CA ILE A 277 7.16 -1.77 -22.74
C ILE A 277 7.93 -0.45 -22.85
N LEU A 278 9.27 -0.47 -22.84
CA LEU A 278 10.08 0.71 -23.09
C LEU A 278 9.89 1.22 -24.53
N GLU A 279 9.72 0.33 -25.51
CA GLU A 279 9.36 0.69 -26.90
C GLU A 279 7.97 1.35 -26.95
N GLU A 280 6.98 0.80 -26.23
CA GLU A 280 5.66 1.43 -26.11
C GLU A 280 5.77 2.81 -25.47
N TRP A 281 6.58 2.96 -24.41
CA TRP A 281 6.80 4.26 -23.77
C TRP A 281 7.40 5.28 -24.74
N ALA A 282 8.37 4.85 -25.57
CA ALA A 282 8.94 5.70 -26.59
C ALA A 282 7.90 6.16 -27.64
N LEU A 283 7.01 5.26 -28.06
CA LEU A 283 5.93 5.58 -29.00
C LEU A 283 4.90 6.54 -28.39
N VAL A 284 4.42 6.25 -27.18
CA VAL A 284 3.38 7.04 -26.51
C VAL A 284 3.87 8.45 -26.16
N SER A 285 5.12 8.57 -25.72
CA SER A 285 5.72 9.85 -25.30
C SER A 285 6.34 10.63 -26.46
N GLY A 286 6.67 9.98 -27.56
CA GLY A 286 7.49 10.57 -28.64
C GLY A 286 8.97 10.72 -28.27
N LEU A 287 9.44 10.06 -27.21
CA LEU A 287 10.81 10.15 -26.68
C LEU A 287 11.57 8.85 -26.94
N LYS A 288 12.63 8.90 -27.76
CA LYS A 288 13.52 7.74 -28.01
C LYS A 288 14.40 7.39 -26.80
N ASP A 289 14.47 8.25 -25.83
CA ASP A 289 15.26 8.14 -24.59
C ASP A 289 14.93 6.92 -23.74
N PHE A 290 13.75 6.34 -23.91
CA PHE A 290 13.36 5.10 -23.23
C PHE A 290 14.04 3.85 -23.77
N THR A 291 14.54 3.89 -25.02
CA THR A 291 15.21 2.77 -25.68
C THR A 291 16.70 3.01 -25.91
N ASP A 292 17.26 4.09 -25.36
CA ASP A 292 18.67 4.42 -25.54
C ASP A 292 19.60 3.69 -24.56
N ALA A 293 20.90 3.68 -24.88
CA ALA A 293 21.93 3.09 -24.02
C ALA A 293 22.04 3.79 -22.66
N ALA A 294 21.81 5.10 -22.60
CA ALA A 294 21.94 5.89 -21.38
C ALA A 294 20.94 5.45 -20.29
N LEU A 295 19.74 5.00 -20.67
CA LEU A 295 18.80 4.43 -19.70
C LEU A 295 19.26 3.04 -19.22
N GLN A 296 19.83 2.21 -20.13
CA GLN A 296 20.36 0.89 -19.74
C GLN A 296 21.58 1.02 -18.82
N ASP A 297 22.47 1.97 -19.07
CA ASP A 297 23.61 2.32 -18.20
C ASP A 297 23.11 2.81 -16.84
N SER A 298 22.04 3.60 -16.82
CA SER A 298 21.42 4.08 -15.58
C SER A 298 20.80 2.92 -14.76
N PHE A 299 20.15 1.96 -15.41
CA PHE A 299 19.70 0.76 -14.72
C PHE A 299 20.88 -0.04 -14.12
N ALA A 300 21.95 -0.22 -14.88
CA ALA A 300 23.14 -0.95 -14.41
C ALA A 300 23.79 -0.26 -13.20
N ALA A 301 23.95 1.06 -13.25
CA ALA A 301 24.50 1.84 -12.14
C ALA A 301 23.65 1.73 -10.88
N VAL A 302 22.34 1.82 -11.01
CA VAL A 302 21.41 1.67 -9.87
C VAL A 302 21.45 0.25 -9.32
N GLU A 303 21.36 -0.78 -10.16
CA GLU A 303 21.44 -2.20 -9.74
C GLU A 303 22.72 -2.47 -8.95
N GLN A 304 23.84 -1.94 -9.40
CA GLN A 304 25.11 -2.04 -8.71
C GLN A 304 25.06 -1.34 -7.34
N ARG A 305 24.56 -0.09 -7.28
CA ARG A 305 24.54 0.70 -6.04
C ARG A 305 23.62 0.09 -4.98
N ILE A 306 22.47 -0.46 -5.36
CA ILE A 306 21.52 -1.09 -4.42
C ILE A 306 21.71 -2.61 -4.31
N ASN A 307 22.75 -3.16 -4.91
CA ASN A 307 23.12 -4.58 -4.86
C ASN A 307 21.99 -5.53 -5.26
N VAL A 308 21.49 -5.39 -6.49
CA VAL A 308 20.45 -6.28 -7.04
C VAL A 308 21.03 -7.65 -7.37
N ASN A 309 20.52 -8.72 -6.75
CA ASN A 309 21.06 -10.06 -6.89
C ASN A 309 19.98 -11.15 -6.72
N LEU A 310 20.36 -12.42 -6.93
CA LEU A 310 19.52 -13.61 -6.71
C LEU A 310 19.83 -14.33 -5.39
N GLU A 311 21.00 -14.10 -4.80
CA GLU A 311 21.49 -14.82 -3.59
C GLU A 311 20.55 -14.67 -2.39
N ASN A 312 19.81 -13.56 -2.35
CA ASN A 312 18.89 -13.22 -1.28
C ASN A 312 17.43 -13.56 -1.61
N SER A 313 17.18 -14.50 -2.53
CA SER A 313 15.84 -14.79 -3.10
C SER A 313 15.40 -16.26 -2.89
N ALA A 314 15.81 -16.90 -1.79
CA ALA A 314 15.35 -18.25 -1.49
C ALA A 314 13.82 -18.28 -1.31
N HIS A 315 13.16 -19.26 -1.93
CA HIS A 315 11.71 -19.40 -1.81
C HIS A 315 11.32 -19.83 -0.40
N ASN A 316 10.37 -19.11 0.21
CA ASN A 316 9.60 -19.67 1.32
C ASN A 316 8.56 -20.66 0.77
N ARG A 317 7.84 -21.39 1.65
CA ARG A 317 6.88 -22.39 1.19
C ARG A 317 5.82 -21.82 0.26
N GLN A 318 5.31 -20.63 0.51
CA GLN A 318 4.30 -19.96 -0.32
C GLN A 318 4.82 -19.65 -1.74
N ASN A 319 6.04 -19.10 -1.86
CA ASN A 319 6.66 -18.85 -3.17
C ASN A 319 6.93 -20.16 -3.92
N GLN A 320 7.37 -21.21 -3.21
CA GLN A 320 7.58 -22.53 -3.81
C GLN A 320 6.26 -23.11 -4.36
N LEU A 321 5.14 -22.92 -3.67
CA LEU A 321 3.82 -23.37 -4.15
C LEU A 321 3.41 -22.68 -5.46
N LEU A 322 3.77 -21.41 -5.67
CA LEU A 322 3.55 -20.76 -6.97
C LEU A 322 4.37 -21.45 -8.07
N VAL A 323 5.66 -21.70 -7.81
CA VAL A 323 6.55 -22.39 -8.76
C VAL A 323 6.04 -23.81 -9.06
N ASP A 324 5.67 -24.58 -8.01
CA ASP A 324 5.14 -25.93 -8.14
C ASP A 324 3.88 -25.95 -9.03
N GLY A 325 2.94 -25.03 -8.76
CA GLY A 325 1.69 -24.90 -9.51
C GLY A 325 1.92 -24.50 -10.97
N CYS A 326 2.78 -23.53 -11.21
CA CYS A 326 3.16 -23.09 -12.56
C CYS A 326 3.84 -24.22 -13.33
N THR A 327 4.80 -24.90 -12.72
CA THR A 327 5.50 -26.05 -13.34
C THR A 327 4.54 -27.16 -13.74
N ALA A 328 3.59 -27.52 -12.84
CA ALA A 328 2.61 -28.57 -13.09
C ALA A 328 1.63 -28.21 -14.24
N LEU A 329 1.42 -26.92 -14.51
CA LEU A 329 0.58 -26.43 -15.61
C LEU A 329 1.36 -26.06 -16.87
N GLY A 330 2.69 -26.12 -16.84
CA GLY A 330 3.55 -25.68 -17.94
C GLY A 330 3.60 -24.16 -18.10
N TYR A 331 3.29 -23.39 -17.05
CA TYR A 331 3.40 -21.94 -17.05
C TYR A 331 4.82 -21.50 -16.74
N HIS A 332 5.26 -20.44 -17.39
CA HIS A 332 6.55 -19.82 -17.10
C HIS A 332 6.57 -19.21 -15.68
N SER A 333 7.66 -19.45 -14.96
CA SER A 333 7.90 -18.85 -13.64
C SER A 333 9.40 -18.72 -13.38
N GLU A 334 9.79 -17.65 -12.72
CA GLU A 334 11.17 -17.34 -12.41
C GLU A 334 11.37 -16.80 -11.00
N VAL A 335 12.63 -16.76 -10.58
CA VAL A 335 13.08 -16.16 -9.32
C VAL A 335 13.18 -14.65 -9.44
N ILE A 336 12.67 -13.93 -8.47
CA ILE A 336 12.75 -12.46 -8.41
C ILE A 336 14.13 -12.04 -7.91
N ARG A 337 14.79 -11.13 -8.63
CA ARG A 337 16.00 -10.43 -8.16
C ARG A 337 15.64 -9.43 -7.08
N ARG A 338 16.49 -9.31 -6.04
CA ARG A 338 16.22 -8.46 -4.87
C ARG A 338 17.41 -7.58 -4.50
N ASN A 339 17.13 -6.36 -4.02
CA ASN A 339 18.13 -5.40 -3.56
C ASN A 339 18.47 -5.63 -2.08
N ALA A 340 19.28 -6.63 -1.80
CA ALA A 340 19.63 -7.02 -0.44
C ALA A 340 21.11 -7.42 -0.30
N VAL A 341 21.65 -7.23 0.91
CA VAL A 341 22.99 -7.72 1.33
C VAL A 341 22.83 -8.49 2.63
N GLY A 342 23.22 -9.76 2.64
CA GLY A 342 23.22 -10.58 3.85
C GLY A 342 21.82 -10.77 4.47
N CYS A 343 20.78 -10.92 3.64
CA CYS A 343 19.43 -11.19 4.14
C CYS A 343 19.38 -12.57 4.81
N GLU A 344 18.89 -12.64 6.05
CA GLU A 344 18.70 -13.91 6.76
C GLU A 344 17.61 -14.81 6.14
N GLN A 345 16.76 -14.26 5.28
CA GLN A 345 15.71 -14.94 4.51
C GLN A 345 14.68 -15.70 5.37
N ARG A 346 14.49 -15.28 6.63
CA ARG A 346 13.60 -15.97 7.60
C ARG A 346 12.49 -15.12 8.19
N CYS A 347 12.64 -13.79 8.19
CA CYS A 347 11.77 -12.94 9.00
C CYS A 347 10.37 -12.68 8.41
N GLY A 348 10.22 -12.47 7.10
CA GLY A 348 8.93 -12.18 6.46
C GLY A 348 8.37 -10.76 6.70
N THR A 349 9.18 -9.80 7.16
CA THR A 349 8.72 -8.50 7.65
C THR A 349 9.21 -7.31 6.82
N CYS A 350 9.55 -7.53 5.55
CA CYS A 350 10.08 -6.45 4.68
C CYS A 350 9.14 -5.24 4.59
N GLY A 351 7.82 -5.43 4.70
CA GLY A 351 6.82 -4.36 4.69
C GLY A 351 6.81 -3.48 5.95
N PHE A 352 7.49 -3.90 7.02
CA PHE A 352 7.55 -3.20 8.30
C PHE A 352 8.93 -2.57 8.58
N GLY A 353 9.71 -2.35 7.52
CA GLY A 353 11.12 -1.99 7.61
C GLY A 353 12.02 -3.23 7.71
N CYS A 354 13.33 -3.02 7.58
CA CYS A 354 14.31 -4.11 7.64
C CYS A 354 15.17 -4.00 8.89
N ARG A 355 14.73 -4.58 10.00
CA ARG A 355 15.43 -4.58 11.30
C ARG A 355 16.84 -5.14 11.22
N TYR A 356 17.09 -6.06 10.29
CA TYR A 356 18.37 -6.73 10.10
C TYR A 356 19.32 -5.95 9.17
N GLY A 357 18.91 -4.80 8.65
CA GLY A 357 19.74 -3.93 7.81
C GLY A 357 20.10 -4.47 6.42
N ALA A 358 19.52 -5.60 6.02
CA ALA A 358 19.84 -6.24 4.74
C ALA A 358 19.33 -5.49 3.52
N LYS A 359 18.16 -4.84 3.62
CA LYS A 359 17.52 -4.10 2.51
C LYS A 359 18.35 -2.89 2.11
N GLN A 360 18.73 -2.82 0.83
CA GLN A 360 19.44 -1.70 0.24
C GLN A 360 18.45 -0.66 -0.29
N SER A 361 17.73 0.00 0.63
CA SER A 361 16.84 1.12 0.33
C SER A 361 17.61 2.38 0.00
N THR A 362 16.95 3.41 -0.53
CA THR A 362 17.59 4.74 -0.70
C THR A 362 18.11 5.28 0.62
N LEU A 363 17.46 4.97 1.75
CA LEU A 363 17.92 5.35 3.08
C LEU A 363 19.36 4.89 3.35
N LYS A 364 19.69 3.64 2.98
CA LYS A 364 21.02 3.03 3.24
C LYS A 364 22.03 3.28 2.13
N THR A 365 21.60 3.79 1.00
CA THR A 365 22.44 3.98 -0.18
C THR A 365 22.53 5.46 -0.52
N TYR A 366 21.74 5.94 -1.45
CA TYR A 366 21.81 7.29 -1.98
C TYR A 366 21.59 8.42 -0.96
N LEU A 367 20.72 8.24 0.04
CA LEU A 367 20.52 9.24 1.09
C LEU A 367 21.68 9.27 2.07
N GLN A 368 22.32 8.13 2.32
CA GLN A 368 23.57 8.11 3.07
C GLN A 368 24.68 8.82 2.30
N ASP A 369 24.81 8.54 0.97
CA ASP A 369 25.77 9.24 0.13
C ASP A 369 25.51 10.76 0.14
N ALA A 370 24.25 11.18 0.04
CA ALA A 370 23.87 12.58 0.10
C ALA A 370 24.28 13.22 1.44
N PHE A 371 23.98 12.57 2.55
CA PHE A 371 24.34 13.05 3.89
C PHE A 371 25.84 13.15 4.09
N ASP A 372 26.60 12.13 3.69
CA ASP A 372 28.06 12.09 3.81
C ASP A 372 28.76 13.17 2.96
N HIS A 373 28.07 13.67 1.92
CA HIS A 373 28.53 14.78 1.07
C HIS A 373 27.84 16.12 1.38
N GLY A 374 27.30 16.26 2.61
CA GLY A 374 26.85 17.53 3.18
C GLY A 374 25.43 17.95 2.84
N ALA A 375 24.59 17.07 2.30
CA ALA A 375 23.19 17.38 2.09
C ALA A 375 22.44 17.59 3.43
N HIS A 376 21.60 18.61 3.49
CA HIS A 376 20.70 18.83 4.62
C HIS A 376 19.41 18.04 4.42
N ILE A 377 19.17 17.03 5.25
CA ILE A 377 17.96 16.19 5.22
C ILE A 377 17.01 16.64 6.32
N ILE A 378 15.83 17.16 5.95
CA ILE A 378 14.81 17.63 6.87
C ILE A 378 13.63 16.66 6.81
N VAL A 379 13.33 16.01 7.94
CA VAL A 379 12.22 15.07 8.10
C VAL A 379 11.01 15.72 8.76
N ARG A 380 9.85 15.05 8.71
CA ARG A 380 8.55 15.60 9.16
C ARG A 380 8.27 16.96 8.52
N CYS A 381 8.71 17.13 7.27
CA CYS A 381 8.68 18.36 6.49
C CYS A 381 7.74 18.21 5.30
N ASN A 382 6.57 18.82 5.39
CA ASN A 382 5.59 18.84 4.30
C ASN A 382 5.89 20.02 3.37
N ALA A 383 6.21 19.74 2.10
CA ALA A 383 6.35 20.78 1.09
C ALA A 383 4.96 21.33 0.73
N ASP A 384 4.74 22.61 1.01
CA ASP A 384 3.44 23.26 0.82
C ASP A 384 3.29 23.79 -0.61
N LYS A 385 4.33 24.49 -1.11
CA LYS A 385 4.27 25.20 -2.38
C LYS A 385 5.65 25.39 -3.01
N ILE A 386 5.75 25.20 -4.32
CA ILE A 386 6.89 25.59 -5.13
C ILE A 386 6.80 27.09 -5.41
N LEU A 387 7.91 27.80 -5.26
CA LEU A 387 8.03 29.22 -5.55
C LEU A 387 8.48 29.36 -7.01
N VAL A 388 7.66 30.04 -7.81
CA VAL A 388 7.92 30.28 -9.24
C VAL A 388 7.86 31.78 -9.52
N GLU A 389 8.90 32.31 -10.13
CA GLU A 389 9.01 33.71 -10.51
C GLU A 389 9.43 33.83 -11.97
N ASN A 390 8.68 34.59 -12.78
CA ASN A 390 8.97 34.81 -14.20
C ASN A 390 9.25 33.51 -14.99
N GLY A 391 8.46 32.46 -14.75
CA GLY A 391 8.60 31.15 -15.41
C GLY A 391 9.82 30.33 -14.96
N LYS A 392 10.39 30.63 -13.80
CA LYS A 392 11.51 29.89 -13.21
C LYS A 392 11.19 29.48 -11.79
N ALA A 393 11.54 28.25 -11.43
CA ALA A 393 11.53 27.82 -10.04
C ALA A 393 12.64 28.55 -9.27
N VAL A 394 12.30 29.10 -8.10
CA VAL A 394 13.22 29.84 -7.23
C VAL A 394 13.31 29.26 -5.82
N GLY A 395 12.56 28.19 -5.53
CA GLY A 395 12.60 27.52 -4.23
C GLY A 395 11.31 26.83 -3.85
N VAL A 396 11.22 26.48 -2.57
CA VAL A 396 10.09 25.76 -1.96
C VAL A 396 9.76 26.36 -0.60
N ARG A 397 8.48 26.50 -0.31
CA ARG A 397 7.97 26.73 1.05
C ARG A 397 7.41 25.44 1.61
N ALA A 398 7.79 25.13 2.85
CA ALA A 398 7.42 23.91 3.55
C ALA A 398 7.09 24.18 5.01
N THR A 399 6.41 23.24 5.64
CA THR A 399 6.08 23.22 7.07
C THR A 399 6.71 22.01 7.73
N VAL A 400 7.52 22.24 8.76
CA VAL A 400 8.12 21.20 9.60
C VAL A 400 7.33 21.06 10.89
N THR A 401 7.08 19.84 11.32
CA THR A 401 6.51 19.53 12.63
C THR A 401 7.61 18.98 13.55
N ASP A 402 7.90 19.68 14.63
CA ASP A 402 8.82 19.21 15.65
C ASP A 402 8.23 17.98 16.36
N ALA A 403 8.99 16.90 16.40
CA ALA A 403 8.51 15.61 16.91
C ALA A 403 8.29 15.59 18.42
N GLU A 404 9.05 16.39 19.18
CA GLU A 404 9.02 16.42 20.65
C GLU A 404 7.91 17.34 21.17
N THR A 405 7.75 18.48 20.52
CA THR A 405 6.82 19.54 21.00
C THR A 405 5.50 19.60 20.24
N GLY A 406 5.42 18.97 19.04
CA GLY A 406 4.29 19.08 18.12
C GLY A 406 4.14 20.47 17.48
N LYS A 407 5.07 21.40 17.72
CA LYS A 407 5.05 22.75 17.14
C LYS A 407 5.41 22.69 15.65
N THR A 408 4.81 23.58 14.87
CA THR A 408 5.09 23.72 13.46
C THR A 408 5.89 24.98 13.19
N TYR A 409 6.84 24.87 12.22
CA TYR A 409 7.68 25.98 11.78
C TYR A 409 7.65 26.05 10.26
N SER A 410 7.69 27.29 9.72
CA SER A 410 7.82 27.53 8.29
C SER A 410 9.29 27.39 7.87
N VAL A 411 9.52 26.67 6.79
CA VAL A 411 10.84 26.56 6.14
C VAL A 411 10.72 27.04 4.70
N THR A 412 11.56 28.00 4.32
CA THR A 412 11.72 28.41 2.94
C THR A 412 13.10 27.97 2.46
N VAL A 413 13.17 27.24 1.36
CA VAL A 413 14.44 26.89 0.71
C VAL A 413 14.51 27.63 -0.61
N HIS A 414 15.45 28.57 -0.76
CA HIS A 414 15.77 29.17 -2.05
C HIS A 414 16.75 28.28 -2.80
N ALA A 415 16.38 27.90 -4.01
CA ALA A 415 17.21 27.04 -4.85
C ALA A 415 16.95 27.33 -6.33
N ARG A 416 18.00 27.26 -7.14
CA ARG A 416 17.90 27.43 -8.61
C ARG A 416 17.26 26.24 -9.29
N THR A 417 17.28 25.08 -8.61
CA THR A 417 16.74 23.82 -9.10
C THR A 417 15.83 23.21 -8.04
N VAL A 418 14.59 22.95 -8.41
CA VAL A 418 13.56 22.30 -7.58
C VAL A 418 13.22 20.96 -8.20
N ILE A 419 13.38 19.87 -7.44
CA ILE A 419 13.08 18.51 -7.87
C ILE A 419 11.91 17.97 -7.07
N VAL A 420 10.80 17.69 -7.74
CA VAL A 420 9.61 17.07 -7.14
C VAL A 420 9.72 15.56 -7.30
N ALA A 421 9.83 14.84 -6.20
CA ALA A 421 9.99 13.39 -6.13
C ALA A 421 9.14 12.78 -5.00
N ALA A 422 7.94 13.34 -4.80
CA ALA A 422 7.04 12.99 -3.70
C ALA A 422 6.10 11.81 -4.03
N GLY A 423 6.37 11.10 -5.14
CA GLY A 423 5.60 9.97 -5.66
C GLY A 423 4.35 10.40 -6.44
N ALA A 424 3.82 9.50 -7.25
CA ALA A 424 2.75 9.80 -8.21
C ALA A 424 1.41 10.27 -7.59
N ILE A 425 1.28 10.25 -6.28
CA ILE A 425 0.12 10.81 -5.56
C ILE A 425 0.39 12.26 -5.13
N ASN A 426 1.55 12.52 -4.50
CA ASN A 426 1.81 13.85 -3.94
C ASN A 426 2.49 14.80 -4.93
N SER A 427 3.27 14.30 -5.90
CA SER A 427 3.95 15.15 -6.89
C SER A 427 2.97 16.00 -7.70
N PRO A 428 1.91 15.43 -8.32
CA PRO A 428 0.92 16.27 -9.00
C PRO A 428 0.16 17.19 -8.03
N ALA A 429 -0.12 16.75 -6.80
CA ALA A 429 -0.79 17.59 -5.82
C ALA A 429 0.05 18.83 -5.44
N ILE A 430 1.38 18.70 -5.30
CA ILE A 430 2.27 19.82 -5.05
C ILE A 430 2.29 20.78 -6.24
N LEU A 431 2.36 20.27 -7.48
CA LEU A 431 2.32 21.10 -8.68
C LEU A 431 1.01 21.89 -8.78
N LEU A 432 -0.14 21.22 -8.54
CA LEU A 432 -1.47 21.86 -8.54
C LEU A 432 -1.58 22.93 -7.45
N ARG A 433 -1.17 22.64 -6.20
CA ARG A 433 -1.16 23.63 -5.10
C ARG A 433 -0.26 24.83 -5.40
N SER A 434 0.76 24.62 -6.22
CA SER A 434 1.68 25.69 -6.62
C SER A 434 1.12 26.61 -7.72
N GLY A 435 -0.07 26.29 -8.26
CA GLY A 435 -0.76 27.08 -9.29
C GLY A 435 -0.24 26.83 -10.70
N LEU A 436 0.32 25.65 -10.97
CA LEU A 436 0.75 25.27 -12.31
C LEU A 436 -0.46 24.78 -13.13
N GLU A 437 -0.62 25.32 -14.33
CA GLU A 437 -1.86 25.19 -15.13
C GLU A 437 -1.79 24.16 -16.27
N ASN A 438 -0.79 23.26 -16.27
CA ASN A 438 -0.75 22.20 -17.26
C ASN A 438 -1.88 21.18 -17.00
N LYS A 439 -2.79 21.01 -17.97
CA LYS A 439 -3.98 20.16 -17.86
C LYS A 439 -3.69 18.67 -17.65
N HIS A 440 -2.44 18.23 -17.90
CA HIS A 440 -2.02 16.83 -17.71
C HIS A 440 -1.49 16.55 -16.31
N ILE A 441 -1.26 17.59 -15.48
CA ILE A 441 -0.88 17.39 -14.08
C ILE A 441 -2.00 16.63 -13.36
N GLY A 442 -1.64 15.52 -12.76
CA GLY A 442 -2.58 14.65 -12.05
C GLY A 442 -3.39 13.70 -12.94
N GLN A 443 -3.30 13.80 -14.28
CA GLN A 443 -3.97 12.86 -15.19
C GLN A 443 -3.11 11.62 -15.44
N HIS A 444 -3.69 10.59 -16.08
CA HIS A 444 -3.00 9.36 -16.52
C HIS A 444 -2.48 8.49 -15.37
N LEU A 445 -3.10 8.54 -14.19
CA LEU A 445 -2.75 7.68 -13.08
C LEU A 445 -2.89 6.20 -13.45
N LYS A 446 -1.83 5.43 -13.22
CA LYS A 446 -1.78 3.98 -13.35
C LYS A 446 -1.45 3.34 -12.01
N PHE A 447 -2.00 2.14 -11.76
CA PHE A 447 -1.95 1.53 -10.44
C PHE A 447 -1.43 0.10 -10.39
N HIS A 448 -1.43 -0.66 -11.50
CA HIS A 448 -1.38 -2.12 -11.40
C HIS A 448 -2.41 -2.63 -10.39
N PRO A 449 -3.72 -2.50 -10.62
CA PRO A 449 -4.73 -2.97 -9.69
C PRO A 449 -4.56 -4.47 -9.45
N THR A 450 -4.61 -4.86 -8.18
CA THR A 450 -4.25 -6.20 -7.73
C THR A 450 -5.34 -6.76 -6.85
N THR A 451 -5.72 -8.02 -7.08
CA THR A 451 -6.53 -8.83 -6.16
C THR A 451 -5.92 -10.23 -6.04
N THR A 452 -6.50 -11.12 -5.24
CA THR A 452 -5.88 -12.42 -4.95
C THR A 452 -6.86 -13.57 -4.96
N ILE A 453 -6.33 -14.77 -5.23
CA ILE A 453 -6.88 -16.05 -4.82
C ILE A 453 -6.04 -16.55 -3.64
N ALA A 454 -6.70 -17.02 -2.58
CA ALA A 454 -6.06 -17.74 -1.50
C ALA A 454 -6.33 -19.25 -1.66
N GLY A 455 -5.29 -20.05 -1.56
CA GLY A 455 -5.36 -21.51 -1.53
C GLY A 455 -5.19 -22.03 -0.10
N ILE A 456 -6.01 -23.02 0.30
CA ILE A 456 -5.86 -23.73 1.57
C ILE A 456 -5.14 -25.05 1.29
N TYR A 457 -4.09 -25.32 2.05
CA TYR A 457 -3.24 -26.51 1.88
C TYR A 457 -3.39 -27.49 3.06
N PRO A 458 -3.09 -28.78 2.88
CA PRO A 458 -3.13 -29.76 3.97
C PRO A 458 -2.00 -29.55 4.99
N GLU A 459 -0.86 -28.99 4.55
CA GLU A 459 0.27 -28.64 5.41
C GLU A 459 0.30 -27.15 5.76
N LYS A 460 1.04 -26.79 6.81
CA LYS A 460 1.27 -25.39 7.21
C LYS A 460 2.21 -24.70 6.23
N VAL A 461 1.79 -23.55 5.74
CA VAL A 461 2.51 -22.70 4.76
C VAL A 461 3.22 -21.54 5.46
N TYR A 462 2.60 -20.95 6.49
CA TYR A 462 3.09 -19.78 7.19
C TYR A 462 3.49 -18.65 6.22
N SER A 463 2.54 -18.15 5.45
CA SER A 463 2.74 -17.14 4.39
C SER A 463 3.38 -15.82 4.86
N TRP A 464 3.48 -15.62 6.16
CA TRP A 464 4.17 -14.48 6.78
C TRP A 464 5.63 -14.73 7.14
N LYS A 465 6.19 -15.96 6.93
CA LYS A 465 7.57 -16.30 7.24
C LYS A 465 8.44 -16.39 5.99
N GLY A 466 9.70 -16.03 6.12
CA GLY A 466 10.70 -16.19 5.05
C GLY A 466 10.76 -15.00 4.09
N VAL A 467 11.29 -15.21 2.90
CA VAL A 467 11.33 -14.18 1.86
C VAL A 467 9.92 -13.91 1.37
N MET A 468 9.45 -12.66 1.51
CA MET A 468 8.07 -12.29 1.23
C MET A 468 7.69 -12.51 -0.24
N GLN A 469 8.57 -12.11 -1.16
CA GLN A 469 8.34 -12.19 -2.59
C GLN A 469 9.64 -12.57 -3.29
N SER A 470 9.69 -13.79 -3.82
CA SER A 470 10.87 -14.34 -4.49
C SER A 470 10.55 -15.14 -5.75
N ALA A 471 9.27 -15.39 -6.04
CA ALA A 471 8.80 -16.05 -7.25
C ALA A 471 7.73 -15.21 -7.96
N TYR A 472 7.72 -15.29 -9.29
CA TYR A 472 6.66 -14.72 -10.13
C TYR A 472 6.41 -15.62 -11.33
N SER A 473 5.24 -15.44 -11.95
CA SER A 473 4.92 -15.95 -13.29
C SER A 473 4.46 -14.80 -14.17
N ASP A 474 5.00 -14.69 -15.34
CA ASP A 474 4.62 -13.73 -16.38
C ASP A 474 4.00 -14.41 -17.62
N GLU A 475 3.60 -15.66 -17.48
CA GLU A 475 2.91 -16.45 -18.53
C GLU A 475 1.82 -15.65 -19.25
N PHE A 476 1.13 -14.79 -18.51
CA PHE A 476 0.00 -14.01 -19.03
C PHE A 476 0.29 -12.50 -19.10
N ALA A 477 1.58 -12.11 -19.20
CA ALA A 477 1.95 -10.69 -19.27
C ALA A 477 1.53 -10.04 -20.61
N HIS A 478 1.40 -10.84 -21.67
CA HIS A 478 1.03 -10.42 -23.04
C HIS A 478 -0.28 -11.10 -23.48
N LEU A 479 -1.35 -10.92 -22.71
CA LEU A 479 -2.61 -11.61 -22.95
C LEU A 479 -3.40 -10.99 -24.12
N GLU A 480 -3.51 -9.65 -24.18
CA GLU A 480 -4.24 -8.91 -25.20
C GLU A 480 -3.57 -7.54 -25.42
N ASP A 481 -3.33 -7.13 -26.68
CA ASP A 481 -2.70 -5.83 -27.02
C ASP A 481 -1.39 -5.54 -26.25
N ASN A 482 -0.60 -6.54 -25.96
CA ASN A 482 0.59 -6.46 -25.10
C ASN A 482 0.30 -6.09 -23.64
N TYR A 483 -0.95 -6.23 -23.16
CA TYR A 483 -1.37 -6.06 -21.79
C TYR A 483 -1.79 -7.41 -21.20
N GLY A 484 -1.65 -7.55 -19.91
CA GLY A 484 -1.99 -8.76 -19.19
C GLY A 484 -1.72 -8.61 -17.70
N TYR A 485 -1.19 -9.66 -17.07
CA TYR A 485 -0.90 -9.64 -15.65
C TYR A 485 0.26 -10.60 -15.32
N LYS A 486 0.82 -10.42 -14.13
CA LYS A 486 1.74 -11.35 -13.49
C LYS A 486 1.08 -12.00 -12.27
N LEU A 487 1.52 -13.21 -11.94
CA LEU A 487 1.23 -13.82 -10.65
C LEU A 487 2.44 -13.62 -9.74
N GLU A 488 2.21 -13.11 -8.55
CA GLU A 488 3.23 -12.89 -7.53
C GLU A 488 2.68 -13.33 -6.15
N VAL A 489 3.55 -13.35 -5.15
CA VAL A 489 3.22 -13.88 -3.84
C VAL A 489 3.35 -12.78 -2.78
N PRO A 490 2.26 -12.31 -2.17
CA PRO A 490 2.31 -11.32 -1.11
C PRO A 490 2.43 -11.98 0.27
N PRO A 491 2.97 -11.29 1.29
CA PRO A 491 2.86 -11.75 2.67
C PRO A 491 1.42 -11.66 3.18
N ALA A 492 1.08 -12.48 4.15
CA ALA A 492 -0.24 -12.51 4.74
C ALA A 492 -0.16 -12.55 6.29
N HIS A 493 0.24 -11.42 6.89
CA HIS A 493 0.23 -11.24 8.34
C HIS A 493 -1.20 -11.12 8.89
N PRO A 494 -1.44 -11.40 10.19
CA PRO A 494 -2.80 -11.48 10.75
C PRO A 494 -3.65 -10.23 10.59
N GLY A 495 -3.10 -9.03 10.72
CA GLY A 495 -3.84 -7.78 10.52
C GLY A 495 -4.25 -7.60 9.07
N LEU A 496 -3.32 -7.79 8.13
CA LEU A 496 -3.60 -7.75 6.69
C LEU A 496 -4.62 -8.83 6.28
N LEU A 497 -4.52 -10.05 6.81
CA LEU A 497 -5.52 -11.10 6.60
C LEU A 497 -6.88 -10.68 7.16
N GLY A 498 -6.93 -10.14 8.37
CA GLY A 498 -8.15 -9.64 8.98
C GLY A 498 -8.81 -8.52 8.17
N LEU A 499 -8.00 -7.63 7.59
CA LEU A 499 -8.48 -6.59 6.67
C LEU A 499 -9.01 -7.21 5.36
N ALA A 500 -8.28 -8.15 4.74
CA ALA A 500 -8.54 -8.64 3.39
C ALA A 500 -9.58 -9.76 3.33
N THR A 501 -9.61 -10.68 4.31
CA THR A 501 -10.52 -11.84 4.31
C THR A 501 -11.98 -11.39 4.24
N PRO A 502 -12.80 -11.91 3.30
CA PRO A 502 -14.20 -11.57 3.22
C PRO A 502 -14.99 -12.03 4.45
N TRP A 503 -15.94 -11.22 4.89
CA TRP A 503 -16.80 -11.54 6.03
C TRP A 503 -18.18 -12.01 5.55
N TYR A 504 -18.48 -13.28 5.75
CA TYR A 504 -19.76 -13.92 5.39
C TYR A 504 -20.66 -14.22 6.60
N GLY A 505 -20.30 -13.71 7.77
CA GLY A 505 -20.86 -13.91 9.09
C GLY A 505 -19.75 -14.17 10.10
N ALA A 506 -20.03 -13.92 11.37
CA ALA A 506 -19.01 -13.91 12.41
C ALA A 506 -18.34 -15.28 12.58
N ARG A 507 -19.12 -16.37 12.57
CA ARG A 507 -18.60 -17.74 12.77
C ARG A 507 -17.70 -18.16 11.62
N GLU A 508 -18.18 -18.03 10.38
CA GLU A 508 -17.40 -18.42 9.19
C GLU A 508 -16.11 -17.62 9.08
N TYR A 509 -16.17 -16.33 9.39
CA TYR A 509 -14.98 -15.50 9.37
C TYR A 509 -13.92 -15.97 10.38
N ARG A 510 -14.33 -16.32 11.62
CA ARG A 510 -13.42 -16.90 12.63
C ARG A 510 -12.79 -18.20 12.15
N GLU A 511 -13.59 -19.10 11.56
CA GLU A 511 -13.15 -20.38 11.01
C GLU A 511 -12.15 -20.19 9.84
N GLN A 512 -12.38 -19.19 8.98
CA GLN A 512 -11.45 -18.84 7.91
C GLN A 512 -10.11 -18.32 8.47
N MET A 513 -10.14 -17.46 9.48
CA MET A 513 -8.92 -16.94 10.09
C MET A 513 -8.08 -18.01 10.78
N LEU A 514 -8.70 -19.03 11.39
CA LEU A 514 -7.99 -20.20 11.94
C LEU A 514 -7.25 -21.02 10.86
N LYS A 515 -7.58 -20.83 9.57
CA LYS A 515 -6.84 -21.46 8.47
C LYS A 515 -5.62 -20.65 8.03
N ALA A 516 -5.34 -19.49 8.63
CA ALA A 516 -4.21 -18.63 8.28
C ALA A 516 -2.86 -19.39 8.16
N PRO A 517 -2.48 -20.32 9.06
CA PRO A 517 -1.23 -21.08 8.93
C PRO A 517 -1.15 -21.92 7.66
N TYR A 518 -2.28 -22.31 7.09
CA TYR A 518 -2.42 -23.19 5.94
C TYR A 518 -2.69 -22.46 4.62
N LEU A 519 -2.69 -21.11 4.65
CA LEU A 519 -2.98 -20.29 3.48
C LEU A 519 -1.72 -19.95 2.69
N ALA A 520 -1.80 -20.08 1.35
CA ALA A 520 -0.98 -19.35 0.41
C ALA A 520 -1.86 -18.39 -0.39
N THR A 521 -1.28 -17.27 -0.83
CA THR A 521 -1.99 -16.27 -1.62
C THR A 521 -1.21 -15.97 -2.90
N PHE A 522 -1.89 -16.02 -4.07
CA PHE A 522 -1.33 -15.60 -5.35
C PHE A 522 -2.07 -14.36 -5.81
N ILE A 523 -1.37 -13.25 -5.93
CA ILE A 523 -1.93 -12.00 -6.45
C ILE A 523 -1.90 -12.00 -7.97
N VAL A 524 -2.94 -11.40 -8.54
CA VAL A 524 -3.01 -11.05 -9.95
C VAL A 524 -2.65 -9.58 -10.07
N LEU A 525 -1.42 -9.30 -10.48
CA LEU A 525 -0.88 -7.95 -10.67
C LEU A 525 -1.09 -7.55 -12.12
N THR A 526 -2.13 -6.76 -12.38
CA THR A 526 -2.56 -6.40 -13.74
C THR A 526 -1.81 -5.18 -14.26
N ARG A 527 -1.25 -5.26 -15.46
CA ARG A 527 -0.80 -4.09 -16.21
C ARG A 527 -2.03 -3.34 -16.71
N ASP A 528 -2.37 -2.21 -16.08
CA ASP A 528 -3.61 -1.48 -16.36
C ASP A 528 -3.51 -0.61 -17.63
N LYS A 529 -4.52 -0.76 -18.50
CA LYS A 529 -4.76 0.10 -19.66
C LYS A 529 -5.63 1.30 -19.29
N GLY A 530 -6.54 1.11 -18.31
CA GLY A 530 -7.35 2.16 -17.71
C GLY A 530 -6.52 3.25 -17.05
N GLU A 531 -7.11 4.42 -16.86
CA GLU A 531 -6.46 5.59 -16.27
C GLU A 531 -7.33 6.17 -15.17
N GLY A 532 -6.66 6.72 -14.15
CA GLY A 532 -7.27 7.55 -13.12
C GLY A 532 -6.69 8.95 -13.12
N SER A 533 -6.99 9.70 -12.07
CA SER A 533 -6.47 11.05 -11.87
C SER A 533 -6.24 11.39 -10.40
N ILE A 534 -5.37 12.36 -10.18
CA ILE A 534 -5.15 13.04 -8.90
C ILE A 534 -5.62 14.47 -9.04
N SER A 535 -6.48 14.88 -8.14
CA SER A 535 -6.84 16.27 -7.91
C SER A 535 -6.49 16.68 -6.48
N VAL A 536 -6.75 17.91 -6.09
CA VAL A 536 -6.61 18.36 -4.71
C VAL A 536 -7.95 18.82 -4.17
N ASP A 537 -8.21 18.50 -2.91
CA ASP A 537 -9.38 18.99 -2.19
C ASP A 537 -9.19 20.46 -1.76
N ARG A 538 -10.21 21.01 -1.06
CA ARG A 538 -10.16 22.39 -0.52
C ARG A 538 -9.04 22.63 0.52
N TYR A 539 -8.46 21.56 1.07
CA TYR A 539 -7.34 21.61 2.00
C TYR A 539 -5.98 21.42 1.31
N GLY A 540 -6.00 21.19 -0.03
CA GLY A 540 -4.82 20.89 -0.81
C GLY A 540 -4.33 19.45 -0.69
N GLU A 541 -5.09 18.55 -0.05
CA GLU A 541 -4.75 17.13 0.03
C GLU A 541 -5.11 16.39 -1.27
N PRO A 542 -4.32 15.37 -1.67
CA PRO A 542 -4.59 14.63 -2.89
C PRO A 542 -5.87 13.79 -2.78
N VAL A 543 -6.70 13.87 -3.82
CA VAL A 543 -7.88 13.04 -4.03
C VAL A 543 -7.60 12.10 -5.20
N ILE A 544 -7.72 10.80 -4.95
CA ILE A 544 -7.44 9.74 -5.93
C ILE A 544 -8.75 9.33 -6.60
N ASP A 545 -8.91 9.63 -7.86
CA ASP A 545 -10.03 9.15 -8.68
C ASP A 545 -9.54 8.02 -9.60
N TYR A 546 -9.88 6.78 -9.25
CA TYR A 546 -9.46 5.62 -10.01
C TYR A 546 -10.51 4.52 -9.95
N ALA A 547 -10.94 4.07 -11.11
CA ALA A 547 -11.84 2.92 -11.25
C ALA A 547 -11.23 1.93 -12.24
N VAL A 548 -11.15 0.66 -11.87
CA VAL A 548 -10.67 -0.40 -12.76
C VAL A 548 -11.62 -0.50 -13.96
N CYS A 549 -11.10 -0.29 -15.16
CA CYS A 549 -11.92 -0.31 -16.38
C CYS A 549 -12.33 -1.76 -16.76
N VAL A 550 -13.27 -1.89 -17.69
CA VAL A 550 -13.78 -3.22 -18.10
C VAL A 550 -12.68 -4.10 -18.67
N TYR A 551 -11.76 -3.53 -19.45
CA TYR A 551 -10.62 -4.24 -20.02
C TYR A 551 -9.74 -4.87 -18.92
N ASP A 552 -9.32 -4.08 -17.94
CA ASP A 552 -8.49 -4.53 -16.83
C ASP A 552 -9.21 -5.52 -15.91
N ARG A 553 -10.54 -5.35 -15.71
CA ARG A 553 -11.37 -6.32 -14.98
C ARG A 553 -11.39 -7.70 -15.63
N ASN A 554 -11.40 -7.76 -16.98
CA ASN A 554 -11.34 -9.03 -17.70
C ASN A 554 -10.00 -9.74 -17.47
N HIS A 555 -8.89 -8.99 -17.47
CA HIS A 555 -7.58 -9.54 -17.14
C HIS A 555 -7.50 -10.03 -15.69
N LEU A 556 -8.04 -9.26 -14.74
CA LEU A 556 -8.15 -9.69 -13.34
C LEU A 556 -8.97 -10.98 -13.20
N LEU A 557 -10.13 -11.07 -13.84
CA LEU A 557 -10.96 -12.29 -13.82
C LEU A 557 -10.25 -13.48 -14.42
N HIS A 558 -9.57 -13.30 -15.57
CA HIS A 558 -8.75 -14.35 -16.17
C HIS A 558 -7.64 -14.79 -15.19
N GLY A 559 -6.96 -13.83 -14.58
CA GLY A 559 -5.88 -14.09 -13.62
C GLY A 559 -6.34 -14.85 -12.38
N LEU A 560 -7.51 -14.50 -11.82
CA LEU A 560 -8.10 -15.23 -10.70
C LEU A 560 -8.37 -16.71 -11.04
N ARG A 561 -8.82 -16.99 -12.28
CA ARG A 561 -9.02 -18.36 -12.78
C ARG A 561 -7.71 -19.13 -12.85
N GLN A 562 -6.67 -18.52 -13.44
CA GLN A 562 -5.37 -19.17 -13.59
C GLN A 562 -4.66 -19.34 -12.24
N ALA A 563 -4.75 -18.37 -11.35
CA ALA A 563 -4.24 -18.48 -9.98
C ALA A 563 -4.94 -19.63 -9.21
N ALA A 564 -6.25 -19.80 -9.37
CA ALA A 564 -6.98 -20.92 -8.78
C ALA A 564 -6.50 -22.27 -9.32
N ARG A 565 -6.26 -22.39 -10.63
CA ARG A 565 -5.69 -23.60 -11.26
C ARG A 565 -4.30 -23.89 -10.72
N ALA A 566 -3.44 -22.86 -10.60
CA ALA A 566 -2.10 -23.01 -10.05
C ALA A 566 -2.12 -23.48 -8.58
N HIS A 567 -3.03 -22.96 -7.75
CA HIS A 567 -3.20 -23.45 -6.38
C HIS A 567 -3.57 -24.94 -6.32
N PHE A 568 -4.54 -25.39 -7.13
CA PHE A 568 -4.92 -26.82 -7.13
C PHE A 568 -3.82 -27.70 -7.71
N ALA A 569 -3.11 -27.25 -8.73
CA ALA A 569 -1.94 -27.95 -9.30
C ALA A 569 -0.80 -28.08 -8.28
N ALA A 570 -0.65 -27.09 -7.38
CA ALA A 570 0.29 -27.12 -6.25
C ALA A 570 -0.23 -27.89 -5.03
N GLY A 571 -1.40 -28.53 -5.10
CA GLY A 571 -1.93 -29.40 -4.02
C GLY A 571 -2.91 -28.72 -3.05
N ALA A 572 -3.44 -27.53 -3.35
CA ALA A 572 -4.47 -26.92 -2.51
C ALA A 572 -5.72 -27.81 -2.42
N THR A 573 -6.37 -27.81 -1.26
CA THR A 573 -7.64 -28.50 -1.00
C THR A 573 -8.85 -27.60 -1.24
N ALA A 574 -8.66 -26.29 -1.19
CA ALA A 574 -9.69 -25.31 -1.52
C ALA A 574 -9.07 -24.01 -2.01
N VAL A 575 -9.82 -23.24 -2.79
CA VAL A 575 -9.47 -21.86 -3.16
C VAL A 575 -10.63 -20.94 -2.85
N LEU A 576 -10.29 -19.67 -2.51
CA LEU A 576 -11.25 -18.61 -2.26
C LEU A 576 -10.75 -17.27 -2.78
N SER A 577 -11.67 -16.47 -3.31
CA SER A 577 -11.39 -15.10 -3.75
C SER A 577 -11.80 -14.09 -2.69
N LEU A 578 -11.39 -12.84 -2.84
CA LEU A 578 -11.70 -11.74 -1.91
C LEU A 578 -13.05 -11.05 -2.18
N HIS A 579 -14.01 -11.69 -2.86
CA HIS A 579 -15.34 -11.14 -3.10
C HIS A 579 -16.19 -11.10 -1.83
N ASN A 580 -17.03 -10.07 -1.67
CA ASN A 580 -18.01 -9.98 -0.58
C ASN A 580 -19.07 -11.10 -0.64
N LYS A 581 -19.32 -11.66 -1.82
CA LYS A 581 -20.14 -12.86 -1.99
C LYS A 581 -19.25 -14.09 -1.99
N ARG A 582 -19.68 -15.14 -1.27
CA ARG A 582 -18.91 -16.36 -1.13
C ARG A 582 -18.54 -16.96 -2.49
N THR A 583 -17.25 -16.90 -2.80
CA THR A 583 -16.65 -17.41 -4.04
C THR A 583 -15.52 -18.35 -3.65
N ARG A 584 -15.90 -19.59 -3.42
CA ARG A 584 -15.03 -20.68 -2.96
C ARG A 584 -15.24 -21.90 -3.84
N LEU A 585 -14.17 -22.66 -4.08
CA LEU A 585 -14.18 -23.98 -4.70
C LEU A 585 -13.37 -24.93 -3.81
N ASP A 586 -13.98 -26.02 -3.40
CA ASP A 586 -13.38 -27.07 -2.58
C ASP A 586 -13.08 -28.29 -3.44
N LYS A 587 -11.92 -28.90 -3.24
CA LYS A 587 -11.54 -30.17 -3.86
C LYS A 587 -12.29 -31.30 -3.16
N PRO A 588 -12.95 -32.21 -3.89
CA PRO A 588 -13.55 -33.40 -3.31
C PRO A 588 -12.50 -34.28 -2.60
N ASP A 589 -12.88 -34.90 -1.48
CA ASP A 589 -12.00 -35.81 -0.75
C ASP A 589 -11.51 -36.95 -1.66
N GLY A 590 -10.20 -37.12 -1.77
CA GLY A 590 -9.57 -38.12 -2.61
C GLY A 590 -9.76 -37.96 -4.11
N GLY A 591 -10.42 -36.86 -4.57
CA GLY A 591 -10.71 -36.54 -5.97
C GLY A 591 -9.84 -35.48 -6.57
N SER A 592 -10.18 -35.10 -7.81
CA SER A 592 -9.66 -33.92 -8.53
C SER A 592 -10.80 -32.98 -8.86
N ILE A 593 -10.50 -31.70 -9.06
CA ILE A 593 -11.48 -30.72 -9.55
C ILE A 593 -11.76 -31.02 -11.03
N SER A 594 -13.02 -31.18 -11.36
CA SER A 594 -13.46 -31.35 -12.74
C SER A 594 -13.55 -30.00 -13.45
N GLU A 595 -13.44 -30.01 -14.79
CA GLU A 595 -13.65 -28.81 -15.61
C GLU A 595 -15.08 -28.22 -15.44
N GLN A 596 -16.06 -29.04 -15.06
CA GLN A 596 -17.41 -28.55 -14.79
C GLN A 596 -17.45 -27.72 -13.48
N GLU A 597 -16.75 -28.16 -12.43
CA GLU A 597 -16.64 -27.42 -11.17
C GLU A 597 -15.87 -26.11 -11.38
N PHE A 598 -14.77 -26.12 -12.16
CA PHE A 598 -14.09 -24.89 -12.54
C PHE A 598 -15.03 -23.93 -13.29
N ARG A 599 -15.80 -24.41 -14.27
CA ARG A 599 -16.77 -23.56 -14.97
C ARG A 599 -17.85 -22.98 -14.06
N VAL A 600 -18.27 -23.71 -13.03
CA VAL A 600 -19.19 -23.18 -12.00
C VAL A 600 -18.53 -22.08 -11.18
N PHE A 601 -17.27 -22.27 -10.79
CA PHE A 601 -16.50 -21.28 -10.05
C PHE A 601 -16.27 -20.02 -10.89
N ASP A 602 -15.88 -20.15 -12.16
CA ASP A 602 -15.69 -19.05 -13.10
C ASP A 602 -16.97 -18.21 -13.26
N ARG A 603 -18.12 -18.86 -13.44
CA ARG A 603 -19.42 -18.13 -13.50
C ARG A 603 -19.75 -17.41 -12.19
N LYS A 604 -19.29 -17.90 -11.03
CA LYS A 604 -19.45 -17.19 -9.76
C LYS A 604 -18.58 -15.94 -9.73
N LEU A 605 -17.30 -16.02 -10.15
CA LEU A 605 -16.40 -14.87 -10.25
C LEU A 605 -17.01 -13.77 -11.14
N GLU A 606 -17.46 -14.13 -12.34
CA GLU A 606 -18.10 -13.19 -13.28
C GLU A 606 -19.36 -12.54 -12.69
N ARG A 607 -20.28 -13.35 -12.15
CA ARG A 607 -21.55 -12.86 -11.60
C ARG A 607 -21.38 -11.99 -10.37
N HIS A 608 -20.36 -12.25 -9.53
CA HIS A 608 -20.11 -11.44 -8.35
C HIS A 608 -19.47 -10.10 -8.72
N GLY A 609 -18.78 -10.02 -9.86
CA GLY A 609 -18.30 -8.79 -10.49
C GLY A 609 -17.09 -8.19 -9.82
N MET A 610 -16.43 -7.31 -10.56
CA MET A 610 -15.17 -6.66 -10.15
C MET A 610 -15.35 -5.15 -9.91
N GLU A 611 -16.58 -4.67 -9.76
CA GLU A 611 -16.85 -3.27 -9.46
C GLU A 611 -16.34 -2.90 -8.07
N ALA A 612 -16.13 -1.61 -7.87
CA ALA A 612 -15.64 -1.07 -6.60
C ALA A 612 -16.39 -1.62 -5.38
N ASN A 613 -15.64 -2.08 -4.40
CA ASN A 613 -16.13 -2.63 -3.14
C ASN A 613 -16.96 -3.92 -3.26
N ARG A 614 -16.91 -4.64 -4.41
CA ARG A 614 -17.44 -6.01 -4.53
C ARG A 614 -16.37 -7.06 -4.25
N VAL A 615 -15.14 -6.74 -4.60
CA VAL A 615 -13.94 -7.52 -4.33
C VAL A 615 -12.88 -6.61 -3.73
N MET A 616 -12.05 -7.12 -2.85
CA MET A 616 -10.93 -6.37 -2.29
C MET A 616 -9.86 -6.16 -3.36
N MET A 617 -9.41 -4.91 -3.53
CA MET A 617 -8.34 -4.54 -4.44
C MET A 617 -7.28 -3.70 -3.73
N PHE A 618 -6.03 -3.89 -4.14
CA PHE A 618 -4.86 -3.20 -3.61
C PHE A 618 -4.00 -2.64 -4.74
N THR A 619 -3.15 -1.68 -4.40
CA THR A 619 -2.01 -1.28 -5.21
C THR A 619 -0.88 -0.76 -4.32
N ALA A 620 0.36 -0.94 -4.78
CA ALA A 620 1.57 -0.30 -4.25
C ALA A 620 2.39 0.37 -5.37
N HIS A 621 1.82 0.49 -6.59
CA HIS A 621 2.49 0.89 -7.82
C HIS A 621 1.80 2.11 -8.46
N GLN A 622 2.10 3.31 -7.98
CA GLN A 622 1.48 4.54 -8.47
C GLN A 622 2.37 5.20 -9.53
N MET A 623 1.83 5.52 -10.71
CA MET A 623 2.58 5.97 -11.88
C MET A 623 1.79 6.97 -12.73
N GLY A 624 2.50 7.74 -13.60
CA GLY A 624 1.95 8.40 -14.78
C GLY A 624 1.39 9.81 -14.59
N THR A 625 1.22 10.31 -13.38
CA THR A 625 0.47 11.54 -13.08
C THR A 625 1.19 12.85 -13.44
N CYS A 626 2.47 12.79 -13.83
CA CYS A 626 3.26 13.89 -14.38
C CYS A 626 4.06 13.39 -15.60
N ARG A 627 3.42 12.61 -16.47
CA ARG A 627 4.09 11.83 -17.52
C ARG A 627 5.01 12.65 -18.41
N MET A 628 6.12 12.02 -18.80
CA MET A 628 7.07 12.57 -19.77
C MET A 628 6.52 12.53 -21.20
N GLY A 629 6.96 13.46 -22.03
CA GLY A 629 6.66 13.46 -23.46
C GLY A 629 7.27 14.62 -24.20
N ALA A 630 7.50 14.43 -25.50
CA ALA A 630 8.05 15.46 -26.39
C ALA A 630 7.05 16.62 -26.64
N ASP A 631 5.75 16.35 -26.56
CA ASP A 631 4.69 17.30 -26.84
C ASP A 631 4.14 17.90 -25.53
N PRO A 632 4.36 19.20 -25.25
CA PRO A 632 3.87 19.85 -24.04
C PRO A 632 2.35 19.93 -23.96
N THR A 633 1.63 19.74 -25.07
CA THR A 633 0.17 19.70 -25.08
C THR A 633 -0.39 18.34 -24.64
N ARG A 634 0.47 17.32 -24.44
CA ARG A 634 0.12 15.94 -24.10
C ARG A 634 0.88 15.39 -22.89
N SER A 635 1.82 16.16 -22.33
CA SER A 635 2.68 15.74 -21.22
C SER A 635 2.90 16.87 -20.21
N VAL A 636 3.45 16.52 -19.07
CA VAL A 636 3.79 17.47 -18.00
C VAL A 636 5.28 17.84 -18.06
N THR A 637 6.13 16.89 -18.41
CA THR A 637 7.60 17.05 -18.41
C THR A 637 8.19 16.64 -19.75
N ASP A 638 9.36 17.19 -20.05
CA ASP A 638 10.18 16.82 -21.21
C ASP A 638 11.02 15.56 -20.95
N ALA A 639 11.92 15.21 -21.89
CA ALA A 639 12.82 14.06 -21.81
C ALA A 639 13.78 14.10 -20.61
N ASN A 640 14.05 15.27 -20.06
CA ASN A 640 14.94 15.49 -18.92
C ASN A 640 14.16 15.58 -17.59
N GLY A 641 12.86 15.30 -17.59
CA GLY A 641 12.00 15.47 -16.42
C GLY A 641 11.69 16.92 -16.07
N GLN A 642 12.10 17.91 -16.87
CA GLN A 642 11.80 19.33 -16.61
C GLN A 642 10.33 19.61 -16.95
N VAL A 643 9.64 20.29 -16.05
CA VAL A 643 8.24 20.68 -16.25
C VAL A 643 8.14 21.69 -17.40
N HIS A 644 7.29 21.40 -18.38
CA HIS A 644 7.08 22.29 -19.53
C HIS A 644 6.68 23.70 -19.08
N GLY A 645 7.38 24.69 -19.61
CA GLY A 645 7.12 26.10 -19.32
C GLY A 645 7.70 26.63 -18.00
N VAL A 646 8.34 25.79 -17.18
CA VAL A 646 8.97 26.25 -15.91
C VAL A 646 10.43 25.82 -15.85
N LYS A 647 11.34 26.75 -16.07
CA LYS A 647 12.77 26.48 -16.01
C LYS A 647 13.23 26.16 -14.59
N GLY A 648 14.08 25.14 -14.45
CA GLY A 648 14.64 24.72 -13.15
C GLY A 648 13.69 23.94 -12.26
N LEU A 649 12.51 23.55 -12.77
CA LEU A 649 11.57 22.67 -12.08
C LEU A 649 11.57 21.29 -12.73
N PHE A 650 11.89 20.25 -11.96
CA PHE A 650 11.97 18.87 -12.43
C PHE A 650 11.03 17.97 -11.63
N VAL A 651 10.61 16.88 -12.25
CA VAL A 651 9.94 15.76 -11.59
C VAL A 651 10.83 14.52 -11.71
N CYS A 652 11.01 13.75 -10.63
CA CYS A 652 11.90 12.59 -10.61
C CYS A 652 11.32 11.44 -9.76
N ASP A 653 10.17 10.91 -10.15
CA ASP A 653 9.55 9.75 -9.52
C ASP A 653 8.67 8.95 -10.50
N GLY A 654 7.88 8.00 -10.01
CA GLY A 654 7.00 7.18 -10.84
C GLY A 654 5.93 7.94 -11.62
N SER A 655 5.65 9.20 -11.26
CA SER A 655 4.71 10.04 -12.01
C SER A 655 5.18 10.37 -13.43
N LEU A 656 6.47 10.23 -13.72
CA LEU A 656 7.05 10.45 -15.05
C LEU A 656 6.65 9.41 -16.08
N PHE A 657 6.23 8.21 -15.69
CA PHE A 657 6.01 7.11 -16.62
C PHE A 657 4.92 7.43 -17.65
N PRO A 658 5.17 7.19 -18.95
CA PRO A 658 4.18 7.45 -20.01
C PRO A 658 2.98 6.49 -19.97
N ALA A 659 3.21 5.25 -19.53
CA ALA A 659 2.21 4.20 -19.35
C ALA A 659 2.61 3.28 -18.19
N SER A 660 1.76 2.31 -17.84
CA SER A 660 2.05 1.35 -16.76
C SER A 660 3.24 0.46 -17.13
N SER A 661 4.13 0.20 -16.15
CA SER A 661 5.42 -0.48 -16.37
C SER A 661 5.30 -2.00 -16.55
N GLY A 662 4.16 -2.60 -16.21
CA GLY A 662 3.97 -4.06 -16.25
C GLY A 662 4.81 -4.84 -15.24
N VAL A 663 5.61 -4.14 -14.42
CA VAL A 663 6.46 -4.69 -13.37
C VAL A 663 6.44 -3.79 -12.12
N ASN A 664 6.88 -4.32 -10.98
CA ASN A 664 7.09 -3.55 -9.76
C ASN A 664 8.05 -2.38 -10.04
N PRO A 665 7.64 -1.11 -9.87
CA PRO A 665 8.26 0.02 -10.56
C PRO A 665 9.52 0.59 -9.91
N MET A 666 9.93 0.12 -8.71
CA MET A 666 11.02 0.73 -7.94
C MET A 666 12.30 0.92 -8.76
N LEU A 667 12.82 -0.16 -9.39
CA LEU A 667 14.07 -0.08 -10.15
C LEU A 667 13.94 0.81 -11.37
N SER A 668 12.78 0.80 -12.03
CA SER A 668 12.49 1.65 -13.18
C SER A 668 12.42 3.14 -12.80
N ILE A 669 11.84 3.46 -11.62
CA ILE A 669 11.84 4.82 -11.07
C ILE A 669 13.27 5.28 -10.78
N MET A 670 14.07 4.42 -10.14
CA MET A 670 15.45 4.76 -9.77
C MET A 670 16.33 4.93 -11.00
N GLY A 671 16.21 4.05 -12.01
CA GLY A 671 16.97 4.13 -13.27
C GLY A 671 16.65 5.40 -14.06
N LEU A 672 15.36 5.75 -14.16
CA LEU A 672 14.94 6.98 -14.83
C LEU A 672 15.39 8.22 -14.05
N ALA A 673 15.28 8.22 -12.72
CA ALA A 673 15.77 9.30 -11.87
C ALA A 673 17.29 9.45 -11.95
N HIS A 674 18.05 8.35 -12.07
CA HIS A 674 19.49 8.40 -12.30
C HIS A 674 19.80 9.06 -13.66
N LYS A 675 19.13 8.66 -14.74
CA LYS A 675 19.31 9.29 -16.07
C LYS A 675 19.01 10.78 -16.02
N VAL A 676 17.87 11.18 -15.42
CA VAL A 676 17.49 12.60 -15.27
C VAL A 676 18.51 13.36 -14.41
N SER A 677 19.06 12.76 -13.36
CA SER A 677 20.06 13.41 -12.50
C SER A 677 21.35 13.72 -13.26
N GLN A 678 21.76 12.89 -14.25
CA GLN A 678 22.94 13.20 -15.07
C GLN A 678 22.75 14.50 -15.86
N TYR A 679 21.54 14.75 -16.38
CA TYR A 679 21.22 16.03 -17.01
C TYR A 679 21.19 17.17 -15.97
N ILE A 680 20.53 16.99 -14.84
CA ILE A 680 20.43 18.05 -13.80
C ILE A 680 21.83 18.49 -13.36
N LYS A 681 22.80 17.60 -13.19
CA LYS A 681 24.21 17.94 -12.86
C LYS A 681 24.83 18.98 -13.80
N THR A 682 24.40 19.03 -15.06
CA THR A 682 24.94 19.94 -16.08
C THR A 682 24.32 21.33 -16.03
N VAL A 683 23.16 21.50 -15.38
CA VAL A 683 22.40 22.77 -15.39
C VAL A 683 22.27 23.41 -14.00
N VAL A 684 22.71 22.73 -12.93
CA VAL A 684 22.72 23.21 -11.53
C VAL A 684 24.03 23.91 -11.18
#